data_ff4ae0bac4e3c2b696cd9c76c5304970
#
_entry.id   ff4ae0bac4e3c2b696cd9c76c5304970
#
_cell.length_a   1.000
_cell.length_b   1.000
_cell.length_c   1.000
_cell.angle_alpha   90.00
_cell.angle_beta   90.00
_cell.angle_gamma   90.00
#
_symmetry.space_group_name_H-M   'P 1'
#
loop_
_entity.id
_entity.type
_entity.pdbx_description
1 polymer ?
#
loop_
_entity_poly.entity_id
_entity_poly.type
_entity_poly.pdbx_seq_one_letter_code
_entity_poly.pdbx_strand_id
1 'polypeptide(L)'
;MQTLLQDIRYALRQLRHAPTFTLTALLTLAIGIGATTAIFTLTQAIMLKSLPVADPAQLYRIGDTEECCVEGWEDDDWSLFSYPLYQRLAAAAPEFEETTAFQAAPGIYSIRQEAKDREARPLRAEYVSGNYFHVFGLGAFAGRVINKSDDQQSASPVAMISYRTWQQAYGSDPGIVGSTFFVQGQPVTLIGITPPGFFGETLRSDPPDFWLPLQQEILFDGQNAHMRPNHPQWLYAIGRLKPGASVHALPARLTPVLQRWLRDEDEMPAEFKPQVEPTIPQKFIRLVPAGGGVTSLREDYGASLRILLMVCGTLLLIACANLANLLLARGAARRAQTAVRLALGAARTRLIRQQLTEAMLLSVLGGLAGLGVAYVGARLMLALAFHSATFTPISATPSLPVLGFAFALSLLTGVLFGVVPAWLASRSEPAEALHGAGRGTRAGASLPQKILVVSQAALSLVLLACAGLLTASLRNLESQDFGFDVQNRITIQINPPLDSYTPEHLDALYRAIEDGLVRLPNVQSASLAGYSPLSGNNWGELIAVEGRGDPTATQAEGVSWDRVSRQYFSTVGQRIVRGRGFGESDSGTSRPVAIVNESLARKYFPNEDPVGKHFGMDNSRYAATFEIVGVARDAKYNDPNQPPRPMFFLPLEQSVHYPDVLMQRSEIQTHFVGSIQLLARGDTRNLEPQLRKALADIDPNLTIITVQSMSEQVASNFDQQRMVAQLAGTFGFIAMLLAAIGLYGLTAYTVACRTSEIGVRMALGADRLNIVRLVLRGAFLLVAVGLLIGIPLAIGAGRLMAAQLFEIRSWDPHVFGFSILALGACAAAASILPAHQAASTDPLKALRTD
;
A
#
# COMPACT_ATOMS: atom_id res chain seq x y z
N MET A 1 -40.96 -1.20 28.09
CA MET A 1 -40.49 0.05 27.45
C MET A 1 -40.38 1.25 28.43
N GLN A 2 -41.32 1.51 29.31
CA GLN A 2 -41.26 2.66 30.25
C GLN A 2 -40.03 2.63 31.17
N THR A 3 -39.62 1.46 31.68
CA THR A 3 -38.44 1.31 32.54
C THR A 3 -37.12 1.56 31.83
N LEU A 4 -36.98 1.24 30.53
CA LEU A 4 -35.77 1.52 29.74
C LEU A 4 -35.62 3.02 29.46
N LEU A 5 -36.71 3.72 29.14
CA LEU A 5 -36.71 5.18 28.97
C LEU A 5 -36.32 5.92 30.25
N GLN A 6 -36.75 5.41 31.40
CA GLN A 6 -36.35 5.95 32.70
C GLN A 6 -34.85 5.74 32.97
N ASP A 7 -34.32 4.56 32.64
CA ASP A 7 -32.90 4.25 32.81
C ASP A 7 -32.04 5.12 31.87
N ILE A 8 -32.45 5.36 30.61
CA ILE A 8 -31.76 6.28 29.69
C ILE A 8 -31.78 7.73 30.17
N ARG A 9 -32.94 8.24 30.65
CA ARG A 9 -33.03 9.60 31.18
C ARG A 9 -32.16 9.76 32.43
N TYR A 10 -32.11 8.76 33.27
CA TYR A 10 -31.23 8.71 34.43
C TYR A 10 -29.77 8.74 34.02
N ALA A 11 -29.35 7.90 33.08
CA ALA A 11 -27.99 7.85 32.58
C ALA A 11 -27.57 9.21 31.98
N LEU A 12 -28.39 9.83 31.14
CA LEU A 12 -28.11 11.15 30.57
C LEU A 12 -27.91 12.23 31.62
N ARG A 13 -28.78 12.24 32.67
CA ARG A 13 -28.64 13.18 33.78
C ARG A 13 -27.33 12.97 34.52
N GLN A 14 -26.96 11.69 34.78
CA GLN A 14 -25.72 11.33 35.46
C GLN A 14 -24.47 11.72 34.67
N LEU A 15 -24.49 11.60 33.35
CA LEU A 15 -23.39 11.99 32.45
C LEU A 15 -23.23 13.52 32.43
N ARG A 16 -24.34 14.29 32.46
CA ARG A 16 -24.29 15.76 32.54
C ARG A 16 -23.71 16.25 33.87
N HIS A 17 -23.94 15.56 34.98
CA HIS A 17 -23.39 15.92 36.31
C HIS A 17 -21.92 15.57 36.51
N ALA A 18 -21.29 14.81 35.57
CA ALA A 18 -19.88 14.47 35.64
C ALA A 18 -19.20 14.78 34.28
N PRO A 19 -19.04 16.06 33.90
CA PRO A 19 -18.60 16.42 32.54
C PRO A 19 -17.19 15.96 32.23
N THR A 20 -16.24 16.03 33.15
CA THR A 20 -14.85 15.57 32.96
C THR A 20 -14.78 14.05 32.70
N PHE A 21 -15.49 13.25 33.47
CA PHE A 21 -15.60 11.80 33.25
C PHE A 21 -16.21 11.49 31.88
N THR A 22 -17.32 12.17 31.56
CA THR A 22 -18.04 11.92 30.31
C THR A 22 -17.19 12.29 29.09
N LEU A 23 -16.51 13.44 29.13
CA LEU A 23 -15.62 13.88 28.07
C LEU A 23 -14.45 12.91 27.87
N THR A 24 -13.78 12.51 28.96
CA THR A 24 -12.66 11.56 28.89
C THR A 24 -13.12 10.21 28.34
N ALA A 25 -14.27 9.68 28.79
CA ALA A 25 -14.81 8.42 28.30
C ALA A 25 -15.20 8.50 26.82
N LEU A 26 -15.87 9.59 26.40
CA LEU A 26 -16.26 9.81 25.00
C LEU A 26 -15.05 9.96 24.10
N LEU A 27 -14.04 10.75 24.47
CA LEU A 27 -12.82 10.91 23.67
C LEU A 27 -12.06 9.58 23.53
N THR A 28 -11.93 8.83 24.64
CA THR A 28 -11.27 7.51 24.63
C THR A 28 -11.98 6.55 23.68
N LEU A 29 -13.31 6.47 23.76
CA LEU A 29 -14.11 5.60 22.88
C LEU A 29 -14.11 6.10 21.44
N ALA A 30 -14.25 7.40 21.21
CA ALA A 30 -14.24 8.00 19.87
C ALA A 30 -12.93 7.70 19.14
N ILE A 31 -11.78 7.79 19.83
CA ILE A 31 -10.47 7.47 19.25
C ILE A 31 -10.37 5.96 18.97
N GLY A 32 -10.70 5.10 19.95
CA GLY A 32 -10.58 3.66 19.79
C GLY A 32 -11.51 3.09 18.69
N ILE A 33 -12.80 3.43 18.74
CA ILE A 33 -13.78 2.99 17.76
C ILE A 33 -13.51 3.65 16.42
N GLY A 34 -13.16 4.95 16.40
CA GLY A 34 -12.92 5.73 15.21
C GLY A 34 -11.70 5.24 14.43
N ALA A 35 -10.57 4.98 15.10
CA ALA A 35 -9.37 4.43 14.48
C ALA A 35 -9.63 3.06 13.86
N THR A 36 -10.29 2.16 14.60
CA THR A 36 -10.64 0.82 14.09
C THR A 36 -11.60 0.90 12.89
N THR A 37 -12.56 1.82 12.93
CA THR A 37 -13.52 2.04 11.83
C THR A 37 -12.84 2.67 10.61
N ALA A 38 -11.86 3.57 10.80
CA ALA A 38 -11.09 4.15 9.68
C ALA A 38 -10.31 3.06 8.90
N ILE A 39 -9.57 2.21 9.61
CA ILE A 39 -8.85 1.09 8.97
C ILE A 39 -9.84 0.11 8.33
N PHE A 40 -10.97 -0.19 8.99
CA PHE A 40 -12.00 -1.05 8.41
C PHE A 40 -12.61 -0.43 7.14
N THR A 41 -12.75 0.90 7.06
CA THR A 41 -13.21 1.60 5.85
C THR A 41 -12.29 1.32 4.67
N LEU A 42 -10.96 1.43 4.88
CA LEU A 42 -9.98 1.12 3.84
C LEU A 42 -9.96 -0.38 3.51
N THR A 43 -9.99 -1.23 4.53
CA THR A 43 -10.05 -2.69 4.32
C THR A 43 -11.30 -3.08 3.52
N GLN A 44 -12.46 -2.51 3.84
CA GLN A 44 -13.69 -2.76 3.12
C GLN A 44 -13.62 -2.25 1.68
N ALA A 45 -13.04 -1.08 1.47
CA ALA A 45 -12.95 -0.45 0.15
C ALA A 45 -11.94 -1.16 -0.78
N ILE A 46 -10.82 -1.66 -0.24
CA ILE A 46 -9.76 -2.33 -1.02
C ILE A 46 -10.03 -3.84 -1.12
N MET A 47 -10.40 -4.51 0.00
CA MET A 47 -10.43 -5.96 0.07
C MET A 47 -11.82 -6.57 -0.21
N LEU A 48 -12.91 -5.84 0.10
CA LEU A 48 -14.25 -6.42 0.16
C LEU A 48 -15.25 -5.77 -0.81
N LYS A 49 -14.97 -4.57 -1.31
CA LYS A 49 -15.89 -3.86 -2.20
C LYS A 49 -15.87 -4.50 -3.58
N SER A 50 -17.06 -4.76 -4.13
CA SER A 50 -17.23 -5.20 -5.51
C SER A 50 -17.08 -4.03 -6.49
N LEU A 51 -16.71 -4.34 -7.74
CA LEU A 51 -16.72 -3.40 -8.86
C LEU A 51 -18.13 -2.78 -9.04
N PRO A 52 -18.22 -1.55 -9.56
CA PRO A 52 -19.48 -0.89 -9.88
C PRO A 52 -20.09 -1.42 -11.20
N VAL A 53 -20.33 -2.71 -11.28
CA VAL A 53 -20.79 -3.44 -12.48
C VAL A 53 -22.04 -4.26 -12.18
N ALA A 54 -22.75 -4.73 -13.20
CA ALA A 54 -23.92 -5.58 -13.00
C ALA A 54 -23.50 -6.96 -12.48
N ASP A 55 -24.23 -7.47 -11.46
CA ASP A 55 -24.08 -8.80 -10.88
C ASP A 55 -22.62 -9.27 -10.69
N PRO A 56 -21.81 -8.56 -9.92
CA PRO A 56 -20.37 -8.83 -9.80
C PRO A 56 -20.07 -10.23 -9.26
N ALA A 57 -20.99 -10.86 -8.54
CA ALA A 57 -20.84 -12.24 -8.04
C ALA A 57 -20.79 -13.30 -9.14
N GLN A 58 -21.24 -12.98 -10.36
CA GLN A 58 -21.19 -13.88 -11.52
C GLN A 58 -19.90 -13.76 -12.32
N LEU A 59 -19.01 -12.82 -11.98
CA LEU A 59 -17.75 -12.63 -12.67
C LEU A 59 -16.65 -13.53 -12.10
N TYR A 60 -15.93 -14.21 -12.98
CA TYR A 60 -14.79 -15.07 -12.65
C TYR A 60 -13.61 -14.73 -13.55
N ARG A 61 -12.43 -14.52 -12.96
CA ARG A 61 -11.17 -14.43 -13.69
C ARG A 61 -10.70 -15.83 -14.06
N ILE A 62 -10.27 -16.01 -15.29
CA ILE A 62 -9.53 -17.20 -15.73
C ILE A 62 -8.09 -16.95 -15.35
N GLY A 63 -7.62 -17.62 -14.30
CA GLY A 63 -6.31 -17.39 -13.73
C GLY A 63 -6.34 -16.90 -12.29
N ASP A 64 -5.20 -16.85 -11.67
CA ASP A 64 -4.95 -16.22 -10.37
C ASP A 64 -3.63 -15.42 -10.41
N THR A 65 -3.19 -14.89 -9.28
CA THR A 65 -2.03 -14.01 -9.18
C THR A 65 -0.77 -14.72 -8.67
N GLU A 66 -0.79 -16.03 -8.38
CA GLU A 66 0.32 -16.64 -7.65
C GLU A 66 1.07 -17.74 -8.43
N GLU A 67 0.37 -18.72 -9.01
CA GLU A 67 1.06 -19.89 -9.54
C GLU A 67 0.38 -20.52 -10.77
N CYS A 68 -0.78 -20.02 -11.17
CA CYS A 68 -1.61 -20.57 -12.22
C CYS A 68 -1.14 -20.11 -13.59
N CYS A 69 -1.31 -21.02 -14.52
CA CYS A 69 -1.37 -20.73 -15.94
C CYS A 69 -0.01 -20.40 -16.59
N VAL A 70 0.18 -19.21 -17.09
CA VAL A 70 1.39 -18.79 -17.80
C VAL A 70 1.87 -17.48 -17.20
N GLU A 71 3.16 -17.36 -17.01
CA GLU A 71 3.80 -16.11 -16.63
C GLU A 71 3.75 -15.13 -17.80
N GLY A 72 3.35 -13.90 -17.53
CA GLY A 72 3.29 -12.85 -18.53
C GLY A 72 4.60 -12.11 -18.69
N TRP A 73 4.71 -11.35 -19.77
CA TRP A 73 5.83 -10.47 -20.02
C TRP A 73 5.65 -9.08 -19.41
N GLU A 74 4.39 -8.73 -19.12
CA GLU A 74 4.05 -7.46 -18.50
C GLU A 74 3.78 -7.67 -17.02
N ASP A 75 4.26 -6.76 -16.17
CA ASP A 75 4.04 -6.68 -14.72
C ASP A 75 4.52 -7.88 -13.88
N ASP A 76 5.35 -8.79 -14.40
CA ASP A 76 5.78 -10.02 -13.71
C ASP A 76 4.60 -10.82 -13.13
N ASP A 77 3.39 -10.69 -13.72
CA ASP A 77 2.18 -11.32 -13.22
C ASP A 77 1.92 -12.66 -13.92
N TRP A 78 1.36 -13.57 -13.16
CA TRP A 78 0.89 -14.86 -13.66
C TRP A 78 -0.53 -14.73 -14.23
N SER A 79 -0.93 -15.70 -15.04
CA SER A 79 -2.27 -15.76 -15.63
C SER A 79 -2.55 -14.69 -16.67
N LEU A 80 -1.53 -14.28 -17.40
CA LEU A 80 -1.67 -13.54 -18.62
C LEU A 80 -1.79 -14.49 -19.81
N PHE A 81 -2.56 -14.09 -20.80
CA PHE A 81 -2.82 -14.91 -22.00
C PHE A 81 -2.51 -14.13 -23.26
N SER A 82 -2.01 -14.84 -24.28
CA SER A 82 -2.03 -14.33 -25.65
C SER A 82 -3.48 -14.33 -26.17
N TYR A 83 -3.77 -13.49 -27.14
CA TYR A 83 -5.11 -13.42 -27.71
C TYR A 83 -5.60 -14.77 -28.30
N PRO A 84 -4.78 -15.52 -29.06
CA PRO A 84 -5.20 -16.84 -29.54
C PRO A 84 -5.48 -17.84 -28.41
N LEU A 85 -4.65 -17.87 -27.36
CA LEU A 85 -4.90 -18.73 -26.20
C LEU A 85 -6.20 -18.35 -25.48
N TYR A 86 -6.44 -17.05 -25.27
CA TYR A 86 -7.72 -16.58 -24.75
C TYR A 86 -8.91 -17.08 -25.55
N GLN A 87 -8.85 -17.02 -26.90
CA GLN A 87 -9.93 -17.51 -27.76
C GLN A 87 -10.17 -19.02 -27.57
N ARG A 88 -9.10 -19.83 -27.44
CA ARG A 88 -9.21 -21.26 -27.16
C ARG A 88 -9.87 -21.56 -25.81
N LEU A 89 -9.46 -20.85 -24.77
CA LEU A 89 -10.02 -21.00 -23.43
C LEU A 89 -11.50 -20.57 -23.39
N ALA A 90 -11.83 -19.44 -24.03
CA ALA A 90 -13.20 -18.95 -24.16
C ALA A 90 -14.13 -19.96 -24.86
N ALA A 91 -13.69 -20.54 -26.00
CA ALA A 91 -14.43 -21.55 -26.73
C ALA A 91 -14.64 -22.87 -25.92
N ALA A 92 -13.69 -23.19 -25.02
CA ALA A 92 -13.75 -24.38 -24.17
C ALA A 92 -14.57 -24.19 -22.88
N ALA A 93 -15.12 -23.00 -22.61
CA ALA A 93 -15.83 -22.66 -21.39
C ALA A 93 -17.30 -22.25 -21.62
N PRO A 94 -18.19 -23.14 -22.10
CA PRO A 94 -19.58 -22.80 -22.45
C PRO A 94 -20.46 -22.48 -21.24
N GLU A 95 -19.98 -22.67 -20.00
CA GLU A 95 -20.64 -22.24 -18.76
C GLU A 95 -20.64 -20.72 -18.61
N PHE A 96 -19.71 -20.03 -19.23
CA PHE A 96 -19.77 -18.58 -19.30
C PHE A 96 -20.82 -18.15 -20.35
N GLU A 97 -21.56 -17.11 -20.04
CA GLU A 97 -22.42 -16.42 -20.99
C GLU A 97 -21.58 -15.76 -22.07
N GLU A 98 -20.60 -14.99 -21.65
CA GLU A 98 -19.54 -14.42 -22.44
C GLU A 98 -18.25 -14.30 -21.62
N THR A 99 -17.11 -14.27 -22.30
CA THR A 99 -15.80 -13.95 -21.75
C THR A 99 -15.24 -12.72 -22.41
N THR A 100 -14.47 -11.92 -21.70
CA THR A 100 -13.78 -10.73 -22.21
C THR A 100 -12.30 -10.82 -21.92
N ALA A 101 -11.48 -10.23 -22.77
CA ALA A 101 -10.06 -10.02 -22.56
C ALA A 101 -9.74 -8.53 -22.56
N PHE A 102 -8.75 -8.15 -21.79
CA PHE A 102 -8.28 -6.77 -21.68
C PHE A 102 -6.80 -6.74 -21.32
N GLN A 103 -6.13 -5.67 -21.65
CA GLN A 103 -4.69 -5.45 -21.44
C GLN A 103 -4.37 -5.43 -19.94
N ALA A 104 -3.32 -6.15 -19.51
CA ALA A 104 -2.92 -6.22 -18.11
C ALA A 104 -2.34 -4.89 -17.60
N ALA A 105 -1.46 -4.28 -18.41
CA ALA A 105 -0.79 -3.01 -18.09
C ALA A 105 -1.19 -1.92 -19.08
N PRO A 106 -2.22 -1.09 -18.80
CA PRO A 106 -2.62 0.01 -19.66
C PRO A 106 -1.46 0.97 -19.95
N GLY A 107 -1.21 1.23 -21.22
CA GLY A 107 -0.12 2.08 -21.69
C GLY A 107 -0.43 3.58 -21.53
N ILE A 108 0.62 4.41 -21.52
CA ILE A 108 0.48 5.86 -21.62
C ILE A 108 0.68 6.26 -23.08
N TYR A 109 -0.35 6.85 -23.67
CA TYR A 109 -0.39 7.23 -25.08
C TYR A 109 -0.40 8.74 -25.24
N SER A 110 0.18 9.20 -26.35
CA SER A 110 0.08 10.59 -26.81
C SER A 110 -1.31 10.83 -27.37
N ILE A 111 -2.17 11.54 -26.62
CA ILE A 111 -3.57 11.80 -27.02
C ILE A 111 -3.84 13.30 -27.10
N ARG A 112 -4.44 13.75 -28.22
CA ARG A 112 -4.90 15.13 -28.40
C ARG A 112 -6.26 15.18 -29.10
N GLN A 113 -7.07 16.17 -28.77
CA GLN A 113 -8.33 16.46 -29.49
C GLN A 113 -8.02 17.40 -30.66
N GLU A 114 -8.49 17.07 -31.86
CA GLU A 114 -8.21 17.81 -33.09
C GLU A 114 -8.54 19.33 -32.99
N ALA A 115 -9.66 19.67 -32.39
CA ALA A 115 -10.15 21.05 -32.38
C ALA A 115 -9.63 21.92 -31.23
N LYS A 116 -9.10 21.34 -30.17
CA LYS A 116 -8.83 22.06 -28.90
C LYS A 116 -7.39 21.98 -28.42
N ASP A 117 -6.74 20.85 -28.58
CA ASP A 117 -5.42 20.62 -28.01
C ASP A 117 -4.32 21.02 -29.00
N ARG A 118 -3.46 21.97 -28.58
CA ARG A 118 -2.26 22.34 -29.35
C ARG A 118 -1.12 21.33 -29.18
N GLU A 119 -1.10 20.69 -28.00
CA GLU A 119 -0.08 19.71 -27.62
C GLU A 119 -0.76 18.41 -27.20
N ALA A 120 -0.11 17.29 -27.45
CA ALA A 120 -0.59 15.99 -27.01
C ALA A 120 -0.41 15.85 -25.49
N ARG A 121 -1.37 15.17 -24.85
CA ARG A 121 -1.34 14.86 -23.42
C ARG A 121 -1.00 13.40 -23.21
N PRO A 122 -0.14 13.09 -22.23
CA PRO A 122 0.05 11.71 -21.79
C PRO A 122 -1.20 11.23 -21.06
N LEU A 123 -2.02 10.40 -21.69
CA LEU A 123 -3.23 9.81 -21.12
C LEU A 123 -3.13 8.28 -21.19
N ARG A 124 -3.66 7.62 -20.18
CA ARG A 124 -3.63 6.17 -20.09
C ARG A 124 -4.75 5.56 -20.93
N ALA A 125 -4.40 4.65 -21.82
CA ALA A 125 -5.37 3.89 -22.59
C ALA A 125 -5.21 2.39 -22.36
N GLU A 126 -6.33 1.68 -22.47
CA GLU A 126 -6.43 0.24 -22.27
C GLU A 126 -7.11 -0.41 -23.45
N TYR A 127 -6.52 -1.47 -23.96
CA TYR A 127 -7.13 -2.28 -25.01
C TYR A 127 -8.07 -3.31 -24.42
N VAL A 128 -9.30 -3.35 -24.95
CA VAL A 128 -10.37 -4.24 -24.49
C VAL A 128 -11.05 -4.95 -25.64
N SER A 129 -11.46 -6.19 -25.43
CA SER A 129 -12.26 -6.92 -26.42
C SER A 129 -13.63 -6.26 -26.64
N GLY A 130 -14.20 -6.41 -27.82
CA GLY A 130 -15.42 -5.70 -28.23
C GLY A 130 -16.65 -5.99 -27.39
N ASN A 131 -16.65 -7.04 -26.59
CA ASN A 131 -17.74 -7.36 -25.65
C ASN A 131 -17.46 -6.98 -24.20
N TYR A 132 -16.37 -6.27 -23.93
CA TYR A 132 -15.93 -5.89 -22.58
C TYR A 132 -17.05 -5.20 -21.77
N PHE A 133 -17.59 -4.13 -22.27
CA PHE A 133 -18.65 -3.38 -21.56
C PHE A 133 -19.92 -4.22 -21.38
N HIS A 134 -20.23 -5.11 -22.31
CA HIS A 134 -21.37 -6.01 -22.22
C HIS A 134 -21.18 -7.07 -21.12
N VAL A 135 -20.00 -7.69 -21.04
CA VAL A 135 -19.67 -8.65 -19.97
C VAL A 135 -19.76 -8.00 -18.59
N PHE A 136 -19.39 -6.74 -18.45
CA PHE A 136 -19.54 -6.00 -17.19
C PHE A 136 -20.95 -5.43 -16.98
N GLY A 137 -21.83 -5.52 -17.97
CA GLY A 137 -23.21 -5.00 -17.91
C GLY A 137 -23.26 -3.48 -17.84
N LEU A 138 -22.32 -2.79 -18.52
CA LEU A 138 -22.17 -1.35 -18.52
C LEU A 138 -22.73 -0.71 -19.78
N GLY A 139 -23.52 0.34 -19.60
CA GLY A 139 -23.94 1.26 -20.66
C GLY A 139 -23.08 2.52 -20.70
N ALA A 140 -23.09 3.27 -21.78
CA ALA A 140 -22.46 4.58 -21.86
C ALA A 140 -23.27 5.64 -21.10
N PHE A 141 -22.57 6.60 -20.45
CA PHE A 141 -23.22 7.81 -19.92
C PHE A 141 -23.75 8.70 -21.04
N ALA A 142 -22.98 8.83 -22.12
CA ALA A 142 -23.37 9.51 -23.35
C ALA A 142 -22.75 8.78 -24.55
N GLY A 143 -23.42 8.77 -25.70
CA GLY A 143 -22.99 8.00 -26.86
C GLY A 143 -23.31 6.51 -26.76
N ARG A 144 -22.39 5.65 -27.18
CA ARG A 144 -22.50 4.19 -27.11
C ARG A 144 -21.22 3.53 -26.60
N VAL A 145 -21.32 2.28 -26.16
CA VAL A 145 -20.15 1.48 -25.77
C VAL A 145 -19.50 0.82 -26.98
N ILE A 146 -18.22 0.43 -26.84
CA ILE A 146 -17.50 -0.45 -27.79
C ILE A 146 -18.26 -1.78 -27.87
N ASN A 147 -18.38 -2.30 -29.08
CA ASN A 147 -19.04 -3.57 -29.36
C ASN A 147 -18.19 -4.46 -30.31
N LYS A 148 -18.63 -5.70 -30.55
CA LYS A 148 -17.88 -6.68 -31.37
C LYS A 148 -17.62 -6.22 -32.81
N SER A 149 -18.42 -5.30 -33.38
CA SER A 149 -18.19 -4.78 -34.75
C SER A 149 -17.09 -3.70 -34.76
N ASP A 150 -16.84 -3.06 -33.62
CA ASP A 150 -15.74 -2.09 -33.49
C ASP A 150 -14.39 -2.79 -33.29
N ASP A 151 -14.39 -4.01 -32.74
CA ASP A 151 -13.22 -4.81 -32.44
C ASP A 151 -12.86 -5.75 -33.59
N GLN A 152 -12.61 -5.15 -34.76
CA GLN A 152 -12.16 -5.81 -35.99
C GLN A 152 -11.04 -4.99 -36.60
N GLN A 153 -10.05 -5.63 -37.19
CA GLN A 153 -8.93 -4.93 -37.83
C GLN A 153 -9.37 -3.99 -38.97
N SER A 154 -10.49 -4.27 -39.62
CA SER A 154 -11.06 -3.46 -40.72
C SER A 154 -12.02 -2.38 -40.24
N ALA A 155 -12.35 -2.31 -38.96
CA ALA A 155 -13.26 -1.32 -38.40
C ALA A 155 -12.59 0.07 -38.35
N SER A 156 -13.41 1.13 -38.48
CA SER A 156 -12.91 2.48 -38.23
C SER A 156 -12.46 2.63 -36.79
N PRO A 157 -11.31 3.30 -36.51
CA PRO A 157 -10.80 3.47 -35.16
C PRO A 157 -11.77 4.26 -34.29
N VAL A 158 -12.10 3.68 -33.13
CA VAL A 158 -13.01 4.29 -32.15
C VAL A 158 -12.41 4.20 -30.75
N ALA A 159 -12.86 5.12 -29.87
CA ALA A 159 -12.47 5.11 -28.47
C ALA A 159 -13.66 5.48 -27.55
N MET A 160 -13.55 5.06 -26.29
CA MET A 160 -14.36 5.61 -25.21
C MET A 160 -13.48 6.36 -24.23
N ILE A 161 -14.02 7.41 -23.61
CA ILE A 161 -13.32 8.20 -22.58
C ILE A 161 -13.95 7.94 -21.21
N SER A 162 -13.13 7.97 -20.15
CA SER A 162 -13.63 7.90 -18.79
C SER A 162 -14.45 9.13 -18.43
N TYR A 163 -15.50 8.93 -17.61
CA TYR A 163 -16.31 10.05 -17.09
C TYR A 163 -15.43 11.07 -16.33
N ARG A 164 -14.44 10.59 -15.61
CA ARG A 164 -13.46 11.40 -14.88
C ARG A 164 -12.67 12.31 -15.83
N THR A 165 -12.05 11.74 -16.86
CA THR A 165 -11.20 12.47 -17.80
C THR A 165 -12.02 13.46 -18.62
N TRP A 166 -13.25 13.08 -19.01
CA TRP A 166 -14.19 13.99 -19.64
C TRP A 166 -14.49 15.23 -18.77
N GLN A 167 -14.70 15.05 -17.45
CA GLN A 167 -14.93 16.16 -16.54
C GLN A 167 -13.68 17.00 -16.29
N GLN A 168 -12.54 16.37 -15.99
CA GLN A 168 -11.35 17.05 -15.49
C GLN A 168 -10.51 17.65 -16.61
N ALA A 169 -10.30 16.90 -17.69
CA ALA A 169 -9.44 17.32 -18.79
C ALA A 169 -10.18 18.07 -19.91
N TYR A 170 -11.47 17.75 -20.11
CA TYR A 170 -12.28 18.31 -21.20
C TYR A 170 -13.48 19.13 -20.73
N GLY A 171 -13.56 19.49 -19.43
CA GLY A 171 -14.53 20.46 -18.89
C GLY A 171 -15.99 20.06 -19.04
N SER A 172 -16.30 18.77 -19.13
CA SER A 172 -17.65 18.22 -19.31
C SER A 172 -18.32 18.70 -20.62
N ASP A 173 -17.54 18.85 -21.69
CA ASP A 173 -18.05 19.27 -23.00
C ASP A 173 -19.06 18.24 -23.55
N PRO A 174 -20.34 18.63 -23.75
CA PRO A 174 -21.36 17.72 -24.27
C PRO A 174 -21.17 17.34 -25.73
N GLY A 175 -20.42 18.14 -26.50
CA GLY A 175 -20.10 17.90 -27.91
C GLY A 175 -18.90 16.97 -28.15
N ILE A 176 -18.31 16.40 -27.10
CA ILE A 176 -17.10 15.59 -27.23
C ILE A 176 -17.35 14.25 -27.94
N VAL A 177 -18.56 13.66 -27.78
CA VAL A 177 -18.94 12.42 -28.48
C VAL A 177 -19.14 12.72 -29.96
N GLY A 178 -18.47 11.94 -30.82
CA GLY A 178 -18.40 12.13 -32.25
C GLY A 178 -17.23 13.00 -32.71
N SER A 179 -16.45 13.60 -31.80
CA SER A 179 -15.25 14.36 -32.17
C SER A 179 -14.06 13.44 -32.46
N THR A 180 -13.12 13.95 -33.26
CA THR A 180 -11.89 13.27 -33.62
C THR A 180 -10.82 13.54 -32.58
N PHE A 181 -10.19 12.46 -32.12
CA PHE A 181 -8.97 12.45 -31.33
C PHE A 181 -7.82 11.85 -32.15
N PHE A 182 -6.61 12.22 -31.83
CA PHE A 182 -5.43 11.57 -32.34
C PHE A 182 -4.77 10.78 -31.20
N VAL A 183 -4.67 9.47 -31.36
CA VAL A 183 -3.96 8.56 -30.47
C VAL A 183 -2.70 8.10 -31.17
N GLN A 184 -1.52 8.39 -30.64
CA GLN A 184 -0.22 8.14 -31.31
C GLN A 184 -0.19 8.69 -32.77
N GLY A 185 -0.81 9.82 -33.01
CA GLY A 185 -0.91 10.42 -34.35
C GLY A 185 -2.01 9.86 -35.25
N GLN A 186 -2.64 8.74 -34.88
CA GLN A 186 -3.72 8.11 -35.68
C GLN A 186 -5.09 8.69 -35.31
N PRO A 187 -5.96 9.03 -36.28
CA PRO A 187 -7.27 9.58 -36.01
C PRO A 187 -8.25 8.53 -35.48
N VAL A 188 -8.92 8.85 -34.37
CA VAL A 188 -9.87 8.00 -33.67
C VAL A 188 -11.16 8.77 -33.39
N THR A 189 -12.31 8.17 -33.62
CA THR A 189 -13.59 8.77 -33.28
C THR A 189 -14.00 8.43 -31.86
N LEU A 190 -14.26 9.43 -31.01
CA LEU A 190 -14.77 9.21 -29.66
C LEU A 190 -16.27 8.86 -29.73
N ILE A 191 -16.64 7.61 -29.39
CA ILE A 191 -18.01 7.10 -29.53
C ILE A 191 -18.83 7.16 -28.26
N GLY A 192 -18.18 7.31 -27.08
CA GLY A 192 -18.94 7.35 -25.83
C GLY A 192 -18.12 7.71 -24.62
N ILE A 193 -18.83 7.94 -23.54
CA ILE A 193 -18.30 8.26 -22.21
C ILE A 193 -18.72 7.14 -21.26
N THR A 194 -17.81 6.61 -20.46
CA THR A 194 -18.13 5.56 -19.46
C THR A 194 -19.06 6.10 -18.35
N PRO A 195 -19.81 5.22 -17.64
CA PRO A 195 -20.67 5.67 -16.56
C PRO A 195 -19.87 6.26 -15.39
N PRO A 196 -20.46 7.21 -14.61
CA PRO A 196 -19.83 7.77 -13.43
C PRO A 196 -19.39 6.69 -12.44
N GLY A 197 -18.16 6.81 -11.93
CA GLY A 197 -17.60 5.88 -10.93
C GLY A 197 -17.02 4.59 -11.50
N PHE A 198 -17.11 4.34 -12.80
CA PHE A 198 -16.36 3.26 -13.44
C PHE A 198 -14.91 3.70 -13.69
N PHE A 199 -13.97 2.86 -13.30
CA PHE A 199 -12.53 3.11 -13.37
C PHE A 199 -11.76 1.95 -14.03
N GLY A 200 -12.47 1.02 -14.67
CA GLY A 200 -11.92 -0.22 -15.18
C GLY A 200 -12.24 -1.41 -14.27
N GLU A 201 -11.73 -2.56 -14.62
CA GLU A 201 -11.86 -3.83 -13.90
C GLU A 201 -10.73 -4.02 -12.86
N THR A 202 -9.70 -3.19 -12.90
CA THR A 202 -8.57 -3.24 -11.99
C THR A 202 -8.58 -2.05 -11.04
N LEU A 203 -8.47 -2.33 -9.74
CA LEU A 203 -8.34 -1.30 -8.72
C LEU A 203 -6.88 -0.81 -8.68
N ARG A 204 -6.60 0.33 -9.33
CA ARG A 204 -5.28 0.96 -9.43
C ARG A 204 -5.32 2.46 -9.14
N SER A 205 -4.17 3.03 -8.81
CA SER A 205 -4.02 4.48 -8.52
C SER A 205 -4.05 5.36 -9.78
N ASP A 206 -3.93 4.75 -10.96
CA ASP A 206 -3.84 5.39 -12.26
C ASP A 206 -4.74 4.66 -13.29
N PRO A 207 -6.07 4.69 -13.10
CA PRO A 207 -7.00 3.98 -13.95
C PRO A 207 -7.04 4.56 -15.38
N PRO A 208 -7.49 3.77 -16.38
CA PRO A 208 -7.56 4.21 -17.75
C PRO A 208 -8.37 5.49 -17.95
N ASP A 209 -7.88 6.34 -18.82
CA ASP A 209 -8.54 7.53 -19.34
C ASP A 209 -9.36 7.22 -20.59
N PHE A 210 -8.85 6.28 -21.40
CA PHE A 210 -9.44 5.83 -22.66
C PHE A 210 -9.50 4.32 -22.74
N TRP A 211 -10.51 3.80 -23.42
CA TRP A 211 -10.61 2.39 -23.84
C TRP A 211 -10.63 2.31 -25.36
N LEU A 212 -9.82 1.40 -25.89
CA LEU A 212 -9.63 1.15 -27.32
C LEU A 212 -9.97 -0.32 -27.64
N PRO A 213 -10.54 -0.63 -28.82
CA PRO A 213 -10.74 -2.02 -29.24
C PRO A 213 -9.43 -2.78 -29.38
N LEU A 214 -9.38 -4.03 -28.90
CA LEU A 214 -8.20 -4.85 -28.84
C LEU A 214 -7.54 -5.08 -30.24
N GLN A 215 -8.36 -5.33 -31.27
CA GLN A 215 -7.87 -5.56 -32.64
C GLN A 215 -7.27 -4.31 -33.30
N GLN A 216 -7.48 -3.14 -32.71
CA GLN A 216 -6.91 -1.89 -33.19
C GLN A 216 -5.51 -1.59 -32.62
N GLU A 217 -4.99 -2.39 -31.69
CA GLU A 217 -3.63 -2.26 -31.15
C GLU A 217 -2.58 -2.21 -32.29
N ILE A 218 -2.76 -3.04 -33.31
CA ILE A 218 -1.85 -3.07 -34.48
C ILE A 218 -1.73 -1.70 -35.16
N LEU A 219 -2.79 -0.89 -35.13
CA LEU A 219 -2.78 0.44 -35.75
C LEU A 219 -1.95 1.44 -34.92
N PHE A 220 -1.96 1.33 -33.60
CA PHE A 220 -1.31 2.29 -32.70
C PHE A 220 0.13 1.89 -32.31
N ASP A 221 0.36 0.59 -32.15
CA ASP A 221 1.65 0.04 -31.70
C ASP A 221 2.45 -0.60 -32.85
N GLY A 222 1.88 -0.61 -34.07
CA GLY A 222 2.55 -0.93 -35.32
C GLY A 222 3.31 -2.26 -35.34
N GLN A 223 4.63 -2.20 -35.50
CA GLN A 223 5.49 -3.39 -35.46
C GLN A 223 5.61 -3.99 -34.06
N ASN A 224 5.31 -3.20 -33.04
CA ASN A 224 5.44 -3.61 -31.62
C ASN A 224 4.13 -4.15 -31.04
N ALA A 225 3.07 -4.22 -31.84
CA ALA A 225 1.77 -4.73 -31.41
C ALA A 225 1.84 -6.18 -30.92
N HIS A 226 1.28 -6.43 -29.74
CA HIS A 226 1.21 -7.75 -29.11
C HIS A 226 0.24 -8.69 -29.84
N MET A 227 -0.65 -8.15 -30.65
CA MET A 227 -1.58 -8.91 -31.50
C MET A 227 -0.93 -9.55 -32.72
N ARG A 228 0.38 -9.32 -32.96
CA ARG A 228 1.13 -9.93 -34.09
C ARG A 228 1.58 -11.37 -33.73
N PRO A 229 1.99 -12.22 -34.73
CA PRO A 229 2.55 -13.54 -34.49
C PRO A 229 3.73 -13.51 -33.47
N ASN A 230 3.92 -14.60 -32.78
CA ASN A 230 4.82 -14.76 -31.59
C ASN A 230 4.35 -13.94 -30.39
N HIS A 231 3.14 -14.18 -30.00
CA HIS A 231 2.33 -13.40 -29.07
C HIS A 231 2.85 -13.44 -27.65
N PRO A 232 3.24 -12.31 -27.05
CA PRO A 232 3.45 -12.24 -25.62
C PRO A 232 2.15 -12.53 -24.87
N GLN A 233 2.29 -13.01 -23.64
CA GLN A 233 1.19 -13.18 -22.71
C GLN A 233 0.95 -11.81 -22.03
N TRP A 234 -0.13 -11.11 -22.37
CA TRP A 234 -0.37 -9.72 -21.99
C TRP A 234 -1.82 -9.38 -21.62
N LEU A 235 -2.73 -10.36 -21.77
CA LEU A 235 -4.17 -10.16 -21.54
C LEU A 235 -4.62 -10.88 -20.30
N TYR A 236 -5.41 -10.20 -19.48
CA TYR A 236 -6.31 -10.85 -18.52
C TYR A 236 -7.60 -11.31 -19.19
N ALA A 237 -8.24 -12.32 -18.61
CA ALA A 237 -9.50 -12.83 -19.07
C ALA A 237 -10.52 -12.97 -17.92
N ILE A 238 -11.71 -12.40 -18.11
CA ILE A 238 -12.84 -12.51 -17.18
C ILE A 238 -14.05 -13.07 -17.93
N GLY A 239 -14.79 -13.97 -17.28
CA GLY A 239 -16.05 -14.51 -17.81
C GLY A 239 -17.23 -14.23 -16.88
N ARG A 240 -18.41 -13.97 -17.46
CA ARG A 240 -19.69 -13.92 -16.75
C ARG A 240 -20.33 -15.30 -16.76
N LEU A 241 -20.53 -15.88 -15.58
CA LEU A 241 -21.12 -17.21 -15.44
C LEU A 241 -22.62 -17.17 -15.75
N LYS A 242 -23.12 -18.15 -16.51
CA LYS A 242 -24.55 -18.33 -16.74
C LYS A 242 -25.31 -18.60 -15.44
N PRO A 243 -26.55 -18.13 -15.28
CA PRO A 243 -27.35 -18.43 -14.09
C PRO A 243 -27.46 -19.94 -13.84
N GLY A 244 -27.11 -20.40 -12.65
CA GLY A 244 -27.13 -21.80 -12.25
C GLY A 244 -25.97 -22.67 -12.75
N ALA A 245 -25.03 -22.14 -13.52
CA ALA A 245 -23.83 -22.88 -13.91
C ALA A 245 -22.83 -22.97 -12.75
N SER A 246 -21.99 -24.03 -12.77
CA SER A 246 -20.96 -24.25 -11.75
C SER A 246 -19.57 -24.09 -12.33
N VAL A 247 -18.72 -23.36 -11.63
CA VAL A 247 -17.32 -23.18 -12.01
C VAL A 247 -16.42 -24.37 -11.68
N HIS A 248 -16.86 -25.28 -10.80
CA HIS A 248 -15.98 -26.31 -10.21
C HIS A 248 -15.37 -27.29 -11.22
N ALA A 249 -16.07 -27.56 -12.34
CA ALA A 249 -15.57 -28.47 -13.38
C ALA A 249 -14.69 -27.78 -14.44
N LEU A 250 -14.72 -26.44 -14.51
CA LEU A 250 -14.01 -25.67 -15.53
C LEU A 250 -12.48 -25.82 -15.47
N PRO A 251 -11.81 -25.76 -14.30
CA PRO A 251 -10.36 -25.92 -14.22
C PRO A 251 -9.87 -27.23 -14.82
N ALA A 252 -10.56 -28.35 -14.51
CA ALA A 252 -10.22 -29.67 -15.02
C ALA A 252 -10.37 -29.79 -16.54
N ARG A 253 -11.28 -29.02 -17.15
CA ARG A 253 -11.46 -28.98 -18.60
C ARG A 253 -10.51 -28.00 -19.29
N LEU A 254 -10.23 -26.85 -18.71
CA LEU A 254 -9.40 -25.81 -19.31
C LEU A 254 -7.91 -26.14 -19.20
N THR A 255 -7.47 -26.82 -18.16
CA THR A 255 -6.07 -27.24 -17.98
C THR A 255 -5.52 -28.04 -19.18
N PRO A 256 -6.20 -29.11 -19.71
CA PRO A 256 -5.72 -29.80 -20.90
C PRO A 256 -5.70 -28.92 -22.15
N VAL A 257 -6.57 -27.91 -22.25
CA VAL A 257 -6.56 -26.94 -23.38
C VAL A 257 -5.30 -26.10 -23.32
N LEU A 258 -4.96 -25.53 -22.14
CA LEU A 258 -3.73 -24.80 -21.90
C LEU A 258 -2.48 -25.65 -22.23
N GLN A 259 -2.41 -26.87 -21.69
CA GLN A 259 -1.26 -27.76 -21.89
C GLN A 259 -1.08 -28.17 -23.34
N ARG A 260 -2.18 -28.38 -24.09
CA ARG A 260 -2.13 -28.64 -25.52
C ARG A 260 -1.65 -27.42 -26.29
N TRP A 261 -2.20 -26.25 -25.99
CA TRP A 261 -1.76 -24.99 -26.59
C TRP A 261 -0.24 -24.81 -26.44
N LEU A 262 0.29 -24.88 -25.22
CA LEU A 262 1.71 -24.70 -24.95
C LEU A 262 2.61 -25.74 -25.66
N ARG A 263 2.11 -26.96 -25.91
CA ARG A 263 2.87 -28.03 -26.59
C ARG A 263 2.84 -27.89 -28.09
N ASP A 264 1.66 -27.67 -28.65
CA ASP A 264 1.38 -27.94 -30.07
C ASP A 264 1.10 -26.67 -30.88
N GLU A 265 0.52 -25.65 -30.25
CA GLU A 265 -0.04 -24.48 -30.91
C GLU A 265 0.70 -23.17 -30.59
N ASP A 266 1.45 -23.15 -29.49
CA ASP A 266 2.25 -21.97 -29.11
C ASP A 266 3.37 -21.77 -30.14
N GLU A 267 3.40 -20.58 -30.74
CA GLU A 267 4.41 -20.18 -31.73
C GLU A 267 5.78 -19.89 -31.07
N MET A 268 6.01 -20.45 -29.88
CA MET A 268 7.27 -20.34 -29.16
C MET A 268 8.44 -20.79 -30.06
N PRO A 269 9.52 -20.02 -30.14
CA PRO A 269 10.71 -20.39 -30.88
C PRO A 269 11.24 -21.80 -30.47
N ALA A 270 11.69 -22.57 -31.44
CA ALA A 270 12.09 -23.95 -31.24
C ALA A 270 13.21 -24.12 -30.18
N GLU A 271 14.01 -23.10 -29.97
CA GLU A 271 15.09 -23.02 -28.97
C GLU A 271 14.60 -22.97 -27.53
N PHE A 272 13.42 -22.38 -27.26
CA PHE A 272 12.84 -22.36 -25.91
C PHE A 272 12.04 -23.62 -25.58
N LYS A 273 11.55 -24.35 -26.59
CA LYS A 273 10.73 -25.57 -26.39
C LYS A 273 11.36 -26.58 -25.43
N PRO A 274 12.67 -26.93 -25.54
CA PRO A 274 13.29 -27.88 -24.61
C PRO A 274 13.30 -27.46 -23.14
N GLN A 275 13.23 -26.14 -22.87
CA GLN A 275 13.23 -25.58 -21.50
C GLN A 275 11.81 -25.55 -20.92
N VAL A 276 10.81 -25.25 -21.73
CA VAL A 276 9.41 -25.11 -21.33
C VAL A 276 8.67 -26.46 -21.32
N GLU A 277 8.94 -27.36 -22.26
CA GLU A 277 8.24 -28.64 -22.40
C GLU A 277 8.20 -29.50 -21.11
N PRO A 278 9.27 -29.59 -20.31
CA PRO A 278 9.25 -30.30 -19.02
C PRO A 278 8.33 -29.65 -17.97
N THR A 279 8.04 -28.36 -18.10
CA THR A 279 7.18 -27.61 -17.14
C THR A 279 5.70 -27.69 -17.49
N ILE A 280 5.36 -27.98 -18.75
CA ILE A 280 3.95 -28.00 -19.23
C ILE A 280 3.04 -28.90 -18.38
N PRO A 281 3.43 -30.11 -17.95
CA PRO A 281 2.57 -30.95 -17.12
C PRO A 281 2.20 -30.35 -15.77
N GLN A 282 2.96 -29.36 -15.29
CA GLN A 282 2.74 -28.67 -14.02
C GLN A 282 1.83 -27.44 -14.20
N LYS A 283 1.65 -26.95 -15.43
CA LYS A 283 0.78 -25.81 -15.73
C LYS A 283 -0.69 -26.23 -15.62
N PHE A 284 -1.48 -25.39 -14.97
CA PHE A 284 -2.91 -25.64 -14.72
C PHE A 284 -3.70 -24.33 -14.84
N ILE A 285 -5.02 -24.43 -14.98
CA ILE A 285 -5.94 -23.27 -14.94
C ILE A 285 -6.65 -23.26 -13.59
N ARG A 286 -6.68 -22.11 -12.96
CA ARG A 286 -7.51 -21.80 -11.79
C ARG A 286 -8.54 -20.74 -12.16
N LEU A 287 -9.69 -20.75 -11.53
CA LEU A 287 -10.70 -19.69 -11.65
C LEU A 287 -10.92 -19.07 -10.27
N VAL A 288 -10.89 -17.76 -10.21
CA VAL A 288 -11.13 -17.02 -8.98
C VAL A 288 -12.27 -16.02 -9.16
N PRO A 289 -13.07 -15.74 -8.10
CA PRO A 289 -14.12 -14.73 -8.17
C PRO A 289 -13.55 -13.35 -8.55
N ALA A 290 -14.08 -12.75 -9.61
CA ALA A 290 -13.65 -11.46 -10.12
C ALA A 290 -14.63 -10.30 -9.83
N GLY A 291 -15.58 -10.53 -8.93
CA GLY A 291 -16.51 -9.48 -8.54
C GLY A 291 -15.85 -8.25 -7.91
N GLY A 292 -14.66 -8.39 -7.36
CA GLY A 292 -13.83 -7.30 -6.87
C GLY A 292 -12.84 -6.75 -7.89
N GLY A 293 -12.82 -7.29 -9.10
CA GLY A 293 -11.86 -6.94 -10.16
C GLY A 293 -10.53 -7.70 -10.04
N VAL A 294 -9.59 -7.36 -10.92
CA VAL A 294 -8.19 -7.73 -10.81
C VAL A 294 -7.54 -6.87 -9.73
N THR A 295 -6.66 -7.40 -8.90
CA THR A 295 -6.44 -6.83 -7.57
C THR A 295 -4.98 -6.57 -7.22
N SER A 296 -4.27 -5.77 -7.99
CA SER A 296 -2.91 -5.32 -7.64
C SER A 296 -2.86 -4.65 -6.25
N LEU A 297 -3.74 -3.70 -5.97
CA LEU A 297 -3.77 -3.03 -4.66
C LEU A 297 -4.10 -3.95 -3.47
N ARG A 298 -4.78 -5.09 -3.69
CA ARG A 298 -5.01 -6.05 -2.59
C ARG A 298 -3.74 -6.78 -2.19
N GLU A 299 -2.91 -7.11 -3.13
CA GLU A 299 -1.63 -7.76 -2.90
C GLU A 299 -0.69 -6.81 -2.20
N ASP A 300 -0.56 -5.60 -2.70
CA ASP A 300 0.30 -4.56 -2.13
C ASP A 300 -0.10 -4.21 -0.69
N TYR A 301 -1.35 -3.87 -0.46
CA TYR A 301 -1.80 -3.33 0.83
C TYR A 301 -2.39 -4.37 1.79
N GLY A 302 -2.66 -5.60 1.35
CA GLY A 302 -3.36 -6.61 2.15
C GLY A 302 -2.67 -6.98 3.45
N ALA A 303 -1.35 -7.18 3.43
CA ALA A 303 -0.56 -7.48 4.62
C ALA A 303 -0.51 -6.28 5.58
N SER A 304 -0.28 -5.09 5.04
CA SER A 304 -0.21 -3.84 5.80
C SER A 304 -1.54 -3.49 6.48
N LEU A 305 -2.66 -3.63 5.78
CA LEU A 305 -4.00 -3.41 6.35
C LEU A 305 -4.33 -4.40 7.47
N ARG A 306 -3.92 -5.67 7.36
CA ARG A 306 -4.10 -6.66 8.43
C ARG A 306 -3.31 -6.28 9.69
N ILE A 307 -2.06 -5.81 9.53
CA ILE A 307 -1.25 -5.33 10.66
C ILE A 307 -1.89 -4.10 11.30
N LEU A 308 -2.30 -3.11 10.51
CA LEU A 308 -2.96 -1.91 11.02
C LEU A 308 -4.28 -2.23 11.73
N LEU A 309 -5.04 -3.22 11.25
CA LEU A 309 -6.27 -3.66 11.92
C LEU A 309 -5.97 -4.30 13.28
N MET A 310 -4.92 -5.11 13.39
CA MET A 310 -4.46 -5.67 14.68
C MET A 310 -3.99 -4.58 15.65
N VAL A 311 -3.26 -3.59 15.15
CA VAL A 311 -2.81 -2.41 15.92
C VAL A 311 -4.03 -1.64 16.45
N CYS A 312 -5.02 -1.35 15.61
CA CYS A 312 -6.25 -0.65 16.00
C CYS A 312 -7.10 -1.47 16.98
N GLY A 313 -7.19 -2.79 16.79
CA GLY A 313 -7.85 -3.69 17.74
C GLY A 313 -7.20 -3.65 19.12
N THR A 314 -5.87 -3.63 19.16
CA THR A 314 -5.10 -3.48 20.41
C THR A 314 -5.33 -2.12 21.05
N LEU A 315 -5.34 -1.04 20.25
CA LEU A 315 -5.67 0.31 20.72
C LEU A 315 -7.08 0.37 21.33
N LEU A 316 -8.05 -0.27 20.68
CA LEU A 316 -9.42 -0.37 21.17
C LEU A 316 -9.48 -1.11 22.51
N LEU A 317 -8.74 -2.21 22.69
CA LEU A 317 -8.64 -2.92 23.97
C LEU A 317 -8.09 -2.03 25.07
N ILE A 318 -7.08 -1.19 24.80
CA ILE A 318 -6.56 -0.20 25.73
C ILE A 318 -7.64 0.84 26.08
N ALA A 319 -8.34 1.36 25.08
CA ALA A 319 -9.44 2.31 25.26
C ALA A 319 -10.56 1.72 26.15
N CYS A 320 -10.90 0.46 25.90
CA CYS A 320 -11.91 -0.27 26.67
C CYS A 320 -11.48 -0.53 28.12
N ALA A 321 -10.21 -0.88 28.34
CA ALA A 321 -9.68 -1.04 29.67
C ALA A 321 -9.69 0.30 30.46
N ASN A 322 -9.44 1.43 29.78
CA ASN A 322 -9.59 2.76 30.35
C ASN A 322 -11.04 3.04 30.78
N LEU A 323 -11.99 2.78 29.90
CA LEU A 323 -13.41 2.94 30.24
C LEU A 323 -13.81 2.07 31.43
N ALA A 324 -13.39 0.80 31.47
CA ALA A 324 -13.64 -0.11 32.59
C ALA A 324 -13.04 0.42 33.88
N ASN A 325 -11.80 0.90 33.86
CA ASN A 325 -11.17 1.53 35.04
C ASN A 325 -11.91 2.76 35.52
N LEU A 326 -12.34 3.64 34.61
CA LEU A 326 -13.13 4.83 34.96
C LEU A 326 -14.49 4.47 35.57
N LEU A 327 -15.17 3.46 35.01
CA LEU A 327 -16.45 2.97 35.51
C LEU A 327 -16.29 2.30 36.90
N LEU A 328 -15.23 1.51 37.11
CA LEU A 328 -14.92 0.90 38.43
C LEU A 328 -14.61 1.96 39.50
N ALA A 329 -13.80 2.98 39.15
CA ALA A 329 -13.50 4.09 40.05
C ALA A 329 -14.77 4.85 40.45
N ARG A 330 -15.65 5.12 39.47
CA ARG A 330 -16.94 5.81 39.73
C ARG A 330 -17.91 4.94 40.53
N GLY A 331 -17.96 3.63 40.22
CA GLY A 331 -18.76 2.67 40.98
C GLY A 331 -18.34 2.60 42.45
N ALA A 332 -17.03 2.62 42.72
CA ALA A 332 -16.50 2.64 44.09
C ALA A 332 -16.83 3.94 44.85
N ALA A 333 -16.76 5.09 44.18
CA ALA A 333 -17.18 6.38 44.77
C ALA A 333 -18.68 6.43 45.13
N ARG A 334 -19.51 5.61 44.52
CA ARG A 334 -20.97 5.54 44.74
C ARG A 334 -21.40 4.35 45.65
N ARG A 335 -20.45 3.61 46.23
CA ARG A 335 -20.75 2.42 47.05
C ARG A 335 -21.76 2.68 48.14
N ALA A 336 -21.63 3.79 48.90
CA ALA A 336 -22.56 4.17 49.97
C ALA A 336 -23.99 4.37 49.43
N GLN A 337 -24.13 5.09 48.30
CA GLN A 337 -25.45 5.31 47.67
C GLN A 337 -26.09 4.00 47.19
N THR A 338 -25.26 3.10 46.66
CA THR A 338 -25.69 1.77 46.17
C THR A 338 -26.12 0.88 47.32
N ALA A 339 -25.38 0.89 48.43
CA ALA A 339 -25.69 0.14 49.66
C ALA A 339 -27.01 0.61 50.26
N VAL A 340 -27.26 1.95 50.38
CA VAL A 340 -28.53 2.49 50.82
C VAL A 340 -29.70 2.02 49.95
N ARG A 341 -29.54 2.02 48.62
CA ARG A 341 -30.58 1.54 47.69
C ARG A 341 -30.87 0.05 47.85
N LEU A 342 -29.84 -0.77 48.07
CA LEU A 342 -29.99 -2.21 48.32
C LEU A 342 -30.67 -2.45 49.68
N ALA A 343 -30.33 -1.68 50.72
CA ALA A 343 -30.97 -1.74 52.03
C ALA A 343 -32.45 -1.36 51.95
N LEU A 344 -32.84 -0.44 51.04
CA LEU A 344 -34.21 -0.04 50.79
C LEU A 344 -34.94 -1.01 49.84
N GLY A 345 -34.34 -2.18 49.50
CA GLY A 345 -35.01 -3.23 48.73
C GLY A 345 -34.87 -3.16 47.20
N ALA A 346 -33.93 -2.38 46.65
CA ALA A 346 -33.69 -2.37 45.20
C ALA A 346 -33.10 -3.68 44.73
N ALA A 347 -33.69 -4.27 43.65
CA ALA A 347 -33.17 -5.53 43.07
C ALA A 347 -31.79 -5.31 42.43
N ARG A 348 -30.86 -6.25 42.66
CA ARG A 348 -29.49 -6.23 42.06
C ARG A 348 -29.52 -6.15 40.54
N THR A 349 -30.43 -6.83 39.89
CA THR A 349 -30.65 -6.82 38.45
C THR A 349 -30.99 -5.43 37.91
N ARG A 350 -31.71 -4.63 38.68
CA ARG A 350 -32.05 -3.24 38.31
C ARG A 350 -30.80 -2.34 38.35
N LEU A 351 -29.93 -2.53 39.34
CA LEU A 351 -28.66 -1.78 39.41
C LEU A 351 -27.70 -2.17 38.29
N ILE A 352 -27.58 -3.46 38.00
CA ILE A 352 -26.75 -3.94 36.85
C ILE A 352 -27.27 -3.34 35.54
N ARG A 353 -28.60 -3.41 35.30
CA ARG A 353 -29.22 -2.86 34.08
C ARG A 353 -28.96 -1.35 33.97
N GLN A 354 -29.07 -0.59 35.06
CA GLN A 354 -28.82 0.85 35.07
C GLN A 354 -27.37 1.19 34.69
N GLN A 355 -26.39 0.50 35.24
CA GLN A 355 -24.96 0.70 34.93
C GLN A 355 -24.63 0.26 33.49
N LEU A 356 -25.21 -0.87 33.06
CA LEU A 356 -25.04 -1.34 31.69
C LEU A 356 -25.64 -0.33 30.68
N THR A 357 -26.83 0.25 30.99
CA THR A 357 -27.42 1.30 30.14
C THR A 357 -26.53 2.54 30.06
N GLU A 358 -25.88 2.95 31.18
CA GLU A 358 -24.91 4.07 31.17
C GLU A 358 -23.69 3.75 30.30
N ALA A 359 -23.13 2.54 30.42
CA ALA A 359 -21.99 2.09 29.60
C ALA A 359 -22.34 1.99 28.11
N MET A 360 -23.50 1.43 27.78
CA MET A 360 -23.98 1.34 26.41
C MET A 360 -24.25 2.71 25.79
N LEU A 361 -24.85 3.63 26.55
CA LEU A 361 -25.09 5.01 26.09
C LEU A 361 -23.76 5.73 25.81
N LEU A 362 -22.77 5.60 26.68
CA LEU A 362 -21.43 6.14 26.46
C LEU A 362 -20.78 5.54 25.21
N SER A 363 -20.90 4.21 25.01
CA SER A 363 -20.31 3.54 23.86
C SER A 363 -20.98 3.93 22.54
N VAL A 364 -22.31 4.10 22.52
CA VAL A 364 -23.03 4.58 21.33
C VAL A 364 -22.67 6.04 21.02
N LEU A 365 -22.66 6.91 22.03
CA LEU A 365 -22.24 8.31 21.83
C LEU A 365 -20.77 8.42 21.41
N GLY A 366 -19.91 7.60 22.02
CA GLY A 366 -18.50 7.47 21.62
C GLY A 366 -18.33 6.94 20.20
N GLY A 367 -19.16 5.98 19.80
CA GLY A 367 -19.21 5.46 18.43
C GLY A 367 -19.66 6.49 17.39
N LEU A 368 -20.69 7.30 17.72
CA LEU A 368 -21.11 8.41 16.88
C LEU A 368 -20.01 9.47 16.71
N ALA A 369 -19.36 9.85 17.78
CA ALA A 369 -18.18 10.74 17.72
C ALA A 369 -17.01 10.06 16.97
N GLY A 370 -16.86 8.76 17.12
CA GLY A 370 -15.87 7.93 16.44
C GLY A 370 -16.06 7.88 14.93
N LEU A 371 -17.29 8.00 14.41
CA LEU A 371 -17.52 8.10 12.97
C LEU A 371 -16.89 9.37 12.38
N GLY A 372 -16.91 10.48 13.13
CA GLY A 372 -16.20 11.70 12.73
C GLY A 372 -14.69 11.49 12.67
N VAL A 373 -14.13 10.83 13.70
CA VAL A 373 -12.70 10.45 13.74
C VAL A 373 -12.36 9.49 12.61
N ALA A 374 -13.23 8.51 12.32
CA ALA A 374 -13.05 7.56 11.22
C ALA A 374 -13.01 8.24 9.85
N TYR A 375 -13.92 9.18 9.59
CA TYR A 375 -13.97 9.94 8.35
C TYR A 375 -12.71 10.77 8.11
N VAL A 376 -12.30 11.54 9.14
CA VAL A 376 -11.06 12.34 9.07
C VAL A 376 -9.83 11.43 8.95
N GLY A 377 -9.77 10.35 9.73
CA GLY A 377 -8.68 9.37 9.67
C GLY A 377 -8.58 8.69 8.31
N ALA A 378 -9.69 8.22 7.74
CA ALA A 378 -9.71 7.62 6.41
C ALA A 378 -9.24 8.59 5.32
N ARG A 379 -9.67 9.87 5.37
CA ARG A 379 -9.18 10.91 4.43
C ARG A 379 -7.68 11.15 4.56
N LEU A 380 -7.18 11.22 5.79
CA LEU A 380 -5.76 11.41 6.04
C LEU A 380 -4.94 10.21 5.52
N MET A 381 -5.41 9.00 5.79
CA MET A 381 -4.76 7.77 5.32
C MET A 381 -4.71 7.71 3.79
N LEU A 382 -5.81 8.04 3.10
CA LEU A 382 -5.83 8.09 1.65
C LEU A 382 -4.86 9.15 1.10
N ALA A 383 -4.80 10.33 1.73
CA ALA A 383 -3.87 11.38 1.33
C ALA A 383 -2.39 11.00 1.55
N LEU A 384 -2.10 10.13 2.51
CA LEU A 384 -0.75 9.63 2.77
C LEU A 384 -0.38 8.46 1.86
N ALA A 385 -1.31 7.51 1.66
CA ALA A 385 -1.08 6.32 0.84
C ALA A 385 -1.01 6.60 -0.66
N PHE A 386 -1.73 7.63 -1.12
CA PHE A 386 -1.86 8.01 -2.52
C PHE A 386 -1.34 9.43 -2.75
N HIS A 387 -0.23 9.79 -2.10
CA HIS A 387 0.34 11.14 -2.19
C HIS A 387 0.75 11.51 -3.61
N SER A 388 1.30 10.56 -4.35
CA SER A 388 1.74 10.71 -5.74
C SER A 388 0.67 10.30 -6.78
N ALA A 389 -0.47 9.75 -6.35
CA ALA A 389 -1.50 9.25 -7.27
C ALA A 389 -2.33 10.39 -7.87
N THR A 390 -2.57 10.32 -9.17
CA THR A 390 -3.44 11.28 -9.89
C THR A 390 -4.92 11.08 -9.57
N PHE A 391 -5.29 9.89 -9.12
CA PHE A 391 -6.67 9.52 -8.80
C PHE A 391 -6.71 8.50 -7.65
N THR A 392 -7.74 8.61 -6.83
CA THR A 392 -8.00 7.65 -5.77
C THR A 392 -9.41 7.06 -5.97
N PRO A 393 -9.53 5.80 -6.43
CA PRO A 393 -10.83 5.16 -6.66
C PRO A 393 -11.55 4.80 -5.36
N ILE A 394 -10.95 5.11 -4.24
CA ILE A 394 -11.40 4.78 -2.88
C ILE A 394 -12.05 6.01 -2.24
N SER A 395 -13.30 5.86 -1.80
CA SER A 395 -14.01 6.92 -1.07
C SER A 395 -13.81 6.78 0.44
N ALA A 396 -13.46 7.88 1.10
CA ALA A 396 -13.40 7.97 2.56
C ALA A 396 -14.78 8.00 3.24
N THR A 397 -15.88 8.12 2.45
CA THR A 397 -17.24 8.19 3.01
C THR A 397 -17.64 6.82 3.58
N PRO A 398 -18.13 6.78 4.84
CA PRO A 398 -18.55 5.52 5.44
C PRO A 398 -19.72 4.87 4.67
N SER A 399 -19.52 3.67 4.19
CA SER A 399 -20.56 2.84 3.55
C SER A 399 -21.47 2.20 4.59
N LEU A 400 -22.62 1.65 4.17
CA LEU A 400 -23.54 0.98 5.08
C LEU A 400 -22.91 -0.18 5.88
N PRO A 401 -22.06 -1.05 5.30
CA PRO A 401 -21.30 -2.04 6.06
C PRO A 401 -20.39 -1.44 7.12
N VAL A 402 -19.72 -0.29 6.84
CA VAL A 402 -18.87 0.41 7.80
C VAL A 402 -19.70 0.97 8.95
N LEU A 403 -20.86 1.56 8.67
CA LEU A 403 -21.78 2.04 9.71
C LEU A 403 -22.27 0.87 10.59
N GLY A 404 -22.63 -0.27 9.98
CA GLY A 404 -23.02 -1.48 10.68
C GLY A 404 -21.89 -2.02 11.57
N PHE A 405 -20.67 -2.05 11.07
CA PHE A 405 -19.47 -2.44 11.83
C PHE A 405 -19.23 -1.51 13.02
N ALA A 406 -19.23 -0.20 12.81
CA ALA A 406 -19.03 0.79 13.89
C ALA A 406 -20.12 0.68 14.97
N PHE A 407 -21.37 0.47 14.59
CA PHE A 407 -22.48 0.24 15.51
C PHE A 407 -22.31 -1.05 16.30
N ALA A 408 -22.02 -2.17 15.63
CA ALA A 408 -21.77 -3.45 16.28
C ALA A 408 -20.59 -3.39 17.26
N LEU A 409 -19.50 -2.72 16.84
CA LEU A 409 -18.32 -2.52 17.67
C LEU A 409 -18.64 -1.68 18.91
N SER A 410 -19.46 -0.63 18.76
CA SER A 410 -19.91 0.22 19.89
C SER A 410 -20.75 -0.58 20.90
N LEU A 411 -21.68 -1.42 20.42
CA LEU A 411 -22.48 -2.29 21.28
C LEU A 411 -21.61 -3.32 22.00
N LEU A 412 -20.75 -4.00 21.26
CA LEU A 412 -19.82 -5.01 21.81
C LEU A 412 -18.96 -4.41 22.91
N THR A 413 -18.38 -3.24 22.68
CA THR A 413 -17.56 -2.49 23.63
C THR A 413 -18.38 -2.14 24.89
N GLY A 414 -19.59 -1.61 24.72
CA GLY A 414 -20.48 -1.26 25.83
C GLY A 414 -20.87 -2.46 26.71
N VAL A 415 -21.13 -3.60 26.10
CA VAL A 415 -21.47 -4.84 26.81
C VAL A 415 -20.25 -5.43 27.51
N LEU A 416 -19.15 -5.70 26.79
CA LEU A 416 -17.97 -6.35 27.35
C LEU A 416 -17.38 -5.59 28.54
N PHE A 417 -17.27 -4.28 28.42
CA PHE A 417 -16.63 -3.45 29.45
C PHE A 417 -17.60 -2.76 30.41
N GLY A 418 -18.92 -2.87 30.17
CA GLY A 418 -19.96 -2.46 31.10
C GLY A 418 -20.39 -3.55 32.09
N VAL A 419 -20.40 -4.84 31.63
CA VAL A 419 -20.90 -5.96 32.47
C VAL A 419 -20.06 -6.21 33.71
N VAL A 420 -18.73 -6.26 33.58
CA VAL A 420 -17.83 -6.57 34.71
C VAL A 420 -17.91 -5.52 35.82
N PRO A 421 -17.81 -4.20 35.54
CA PRO A 421 -18.01 -3.17 36.58
C PRO A 421 -19.39 -3.21 37.21
N ALA A 422 -20.44 -3.42 36.37
CA ALA A 422 -21.81 -3.50 36.86
C ALA A 422 -22.02 -4.68 37.82
N TRP A 423 -21.47 -5.84 37.49
CA TRP A 423 -21.54 -7.03 38.32
C TRP A 423 -20.77 -6.87 39.65
N LEU A 424 -19.53 -6.34 39.59
CA LEU A 424 -18.74 -6.09 40.80
C LEU A 424 -19.40 -5.06 41.74
N ALA A 425 -19.99 -4.00 41.20
CA ALA A 425 -20.70 -2.98 41.94
C ALA A 425 -21.98 -3.53 42.67
N SER A 426 -22.64 -4.53 42.05
CA SER A 426 -23.84 -5.16 42.63
C SER A 426 -23.57 -6.12 43.77
N ARG A 427 -22.31 -6.55 43.98
CA ARG A 427 -21.90 -7.48 45.05
C ARG A 427 -21.53 -6.80 46.36
N SER A 428 -21.64 -5.44 46.49
CA SER A 428 -21.42 -4.74 47.74
C SER A 428 -22.44 -5.17 48.80
N GLU A 429 -21.95 -5.65 49.95
CA GLU A 429 -22.79 -6.01 51.10
C GLU A 429 -23.25 -4.74 51.84
N PRO A 430 -24.57 -4.54 52.07
CA PRO A 430 -25.09 -3.35 52.71
C PRO A 430 -24.56 -3.17 54.14
N ALA A 431 -24.34 -4.26 54.88
CA ALA A 431 -23.83 -4.26 56.24
C ALA A 431 -22.37 -3.75 56.33
N GLU A 432 -21.48 -4.17 55.44
CA GLU A 432 -20.10 -3.68 55.37
C GLU A 432 -20.01 -2.21 54.96
N ALA A 433 -20.88 -1.76 54.08
CA ALA A 433 -20.88 -0.38 53.59
C ALA A 433 -21.44 0.62 54.64
N LEU A 434 -22.33 0.18 55.53
CA LEU A 434 -22.89 0.99 56.65
C LEU A 434 -22.05 0.91 57.93
N HIS A 435 -21.26 -0.17 58.14
CA HIS A 435 -20.34 -0.31 59.28
C HIS A 435 -18.90 0.08 58.96
N GLY A 436 -18.57 0.40 57.71
CA GLY A 436 -17.21 0.54 57.20
C GLY A 436 -16.48 1.85 57.50
N ALA A 437 -16.89 2.64 58.45
CA ALA A 437 -16.08 3.79 58.92
C ALA A 437 -15.05 3.40 59.98
N GLY A 438 -15.04 2.14 60.50
CA GLY A 438 -14.16 1.75 61.60
C GLY A 438 -13.46 0.43 61.40
N ARG A 439 -12.16 0.49 61.16
CA ARG A 439 -11.12 -0.55 61.19
C ARG A 439 -10.72 -1.20 59.86
N GLY A 440 -9.68 -0.60 59.29
CA GLY A 440 -8.55 -1.16 58.57
C GLY A 440 -8.67 -2.55 57.98
N THR A 441 -9.11 -2.64 56.75
CA THR A 441 -8.56 -3.67 55.89
C THR A 441 -8.79 -3.30 54.44
N ARG A 442 -7.67 -3.10 53.70
CA ARG A 442 -7.53 -2.98 52.23
C ARG A 442 -8.16 -1.76 51.54
N ALA A 443 -7.83 -0.56 52.04
CA ALA A 443 -7.94 0.66 51.26
C ALA A 443 -6.92 0.68 50.10
N GLY A 444 -7.28 0.14 48.95
CA GLY A 444 -6.42 0.13 47.78
C GLY A 444 -7.24 -0.21 46.54
N ALA A 445 -6.66 0.06 45.38
CA ALA A 445 -7.24 -0.35 44.11
C ALA A 445 -7.54 -1.86 44.06
N SER A 446 -8.72 -2.22 43.55
CA SER A 446 -9.13 -3.63 43.45
C SER A 446 -8.22 -4.39 42.48
N LEU A 447 -8.10 -5.71 42.69
CA LEU A 447 -7.30 -6.57 41.80
C LEU A 447 -7.66 -6.40 40.31
N PRO A 448 -8.95 -6.33 39.91
CA PRO A 448 -9.33 -6.07 38.54
C PRO A 448 -8.77 -4.76 37.96
N GLN A 449 -8.76 -3.67 38.74
CA GLN A 449 -8.20 -2.40 38.29
C GLN A 449 -6.69 -2.48 38.06
N LYS A 450 -5.96 -3.19 38.92
CA LYS A 450 -4.51 -3.43 38.74
C LYS A 450 -4.23 -4.25 37.50
N ILE A 451 -4.99 -5.31 37.25
CA ILE A 451 -4.88 -6.15 36.04
C ILE A 451 -5.10 -5.32 34.81
N LEU A 452 -6.12 -4.46 34.75
CA LEU A 452 -6.40 -3.60 33.60
C LEU A 452 -5.26 -2.63 33.33
N VAL A 453 -4.65 -2.00 34.36
CA VAL A 453 -3.50 -1.10 34.15
C VAL A 453 -2.25 -1.85 33.70
N VAL A 454 -1.99 -3.04 34.25
CA VAL A 454 -0.90 -3.91 33.81
C VAL A 454 -1.08 -4.32 32.37
N SER A 455 -2.30 -4.73 31.96
CA SER A 455 -2.62 -5.06 30.58
C SER A 455 -2.43 -3.87 29.63
N GLN A 456 -2.86 -2.68 30.04
CA GLN A 456 -2.66 -1.44 29.27
C GLN A 456 -1.18 -1.13 29.09
N ALA A 457 -0.37 -1.23 30.13
CA ALA A 457 1.07 -1.00 30.04
C ALA A 457 1.74 -2.02 29.10
N ALA A 458 1.34 -3.30 29.21
CA ALA A 458 1.86 -4.36 28.32
C ALA A 458 1.48 -4.12 26.85
N LEU A 459 0.21 -3.84 26.57
CA LEU A 459 -0.28 -3.59 25.21
C LEU A 459 0.29 -2.29 24.63
N SER A 460 0.44 -1.24 25.45
CA SER A 460 1.08 0.01 25.01
C SER A 460 2.56 -0.18 24.66
N LEU A 461 3.28 -1.04 25.40
CA LEU A 461 4.66 -1.40 25.04
C LEU A 461 4.69 -2.13 23.68
N VAL A 462 3.77 -3.07 23.43
CA VAL A 462 3.66 -3.78 22.16
C VAL A 462 3.48 -2.78 21.01
N LEU A 463 2.53 -1.85 21.14
CA LEU A 463 2.25 -0.85 20.11
C LEU A 463 3.43 0.10 19.87
N LEU A 464 4.08 0.57 20.95
CA LEU A 464 5.25 1.44 20.85
C LEU A 464 6.45 0.72 20.22
N ALA A 465 6.69 -0.54 20.59
CA ALA A 465 7.75 -1.35 20.02
C ALA A 465 7.51 -1.62 18.51
N CYS A 466 6.28 -2.03 18.14
CA CYS A 466 5.92 -2.22 16.72
C CYS A 466 6.08 -0.93 15.91
N ALA A 467 5.60 0.19 16.44
CA ALA A 467 5.76 1.50 15.80
C ALA A 467 7.23 1.90 15.65
N GLY A 468 8.03 1.66 16.69
CA GLY A 468 9.46 1.91 16.69
C GLY A 468 10.21 1.05 15.68
N LEU A 469 9.88 -0.26 15.58
CA LEU A 469 10.48 -1.17 14.60
C LEU A 469 10.14 -0.75 13.17
N LEU A 470 8.88 -0.42 12.87
CA LEU A 470 8.47 0.05 11.55
C LEU A 470 9.15 1.38 11.17
N THR A 471 9.24 2.31 12.12
CA THR A 471 9.92 3.61 11.89
C THR A 471 11.42 3.42 11.66
N ALA A 472 12.06 2.52 12.42
CA ALA A 472 13.48 2.23 12.24
C ALA A 472 13.74 1.48 10.92
N SER A 473 12.87 0.55 10.53
CA SER A 473 12.89 -0.13 9.24
C SER A 473 12.78 0.86 8.07
N LEU A 474 11.80 1.76 8.12
CA LEU A 474 11.64 2.82 7.12
C LEU A 474 12.88 3.70 7.02
N ARG A 475 13.45 4.11 8.16
CA ARG A 475 14.67 4.91 8.17
C ARG A 475 15.86 4.18 7.53
N ASN A 476 16.01 2.88 7.78
CA ASN A 476 17.04 2.07 7.13
C ASN A 476 16.82 2.01 5.62
N LEU A 477 15.57 1.81 5.17
CA LEU A 477 15.19 1.82 3.75
C LEU A 477 15.51 3.15 3.08
N GLU A 478 15.15 4.28 3.69
CA GLU A 478 15.36 5.61 3.13
C GLU A 478 16.84 6.05 3.16
N SER A 479 17.64 5.53 4.10
CA SER A 479 19.04 5.92 4.30
C SER A 479 20.06 4.96 3.70
N GLN A 480 19.61 3.89 3.04
CA GLN A 480 20.50 2.91 2.41
C GLN A 480 21.25 3.51 1.21
N ASP A 481 22.37 2.89 0.87
CA ASP A 481 23.11 3.22 -0.34
C ASP A 481 22.47 2.52 -1.55
N PHE A 482 21.87 3.29 -2.44
CA PHE A 482 21.22 2.76 -3.65
C PHE A 482 22.21 2.40 -4.76
N GLY A 483 23.51 2.75 -4.60
CA GLY A 483 24.54 2.54 -5.62
C GLY A 483 24.59 3.64 -6.68
N PHE A 484 23.68 4.60 -6.62
CA PHE A 484 23.63 5.82 -7.44
C PHE A 484 23.33 7.04 -6.55
N ASP A 485 23.57 8.23 -7.08
CA ASP A 485 23.30 9.46 -6.33
C ASP A 485 21.87 9.94 -6.56
N VAL A 486 21.22 10.44 -5.51
CA VAL A 486 19.82 10.89 -5.53
C VAL A 486 19.70 12.42 -5.58
N GLN A 487 20.70 13.13 -5.04
CA GLN A 487 20.63 14.58 -4.88
C GLN A 487 20.94 15.33 -6.19
N ASN A 488 20.21 16.42 -6.41
CA ASN A 488 20.36 17.30 -7.58
C ASN A 488 20.17 16.58 -8.93
N ARG A 489 19.39 15.50 -8.95
CA ARG A 489 19.06 14.78 -10.17
C ARG A 489 17.58 14.87 -10.45
N ILE A 490 17.26 15.04 -11.72
CA ILE A 490 15.90 15.09 -12.25
C ILE A 490 15.74 13.94 -13.24
N THR A 491 14.62 13.27 -13.16
CA THR A 491 14.19 12.25 -14.12
C THR A 491 13.00 12.79 -14.90
N ILE A 492 13.05 12.67 -16.21
CA ILE A 492 11.95 12.95 -17.12
C ILE A 492 11.56 11.65 -17.77
N GLN A 493 10.31 11.22 -17.60
CA GLN A 493 9.78 10.10 -18.36
C GLN A 493 9.20 10.62 -19.67
N ILE A 494 9.59 9.99 -20.77
CA ILE A 494 9.16 10.31 -22.12
C ILE A 494 8.55 9.07 -22.78
N ASN A 495 7.70 9.29 -23.76
CA ASN A 495 7.20 8.23 -24.63
C ASN A 495 7.36 8.69 -26.10
N PRO A 496 8.44 8.31 -26.79
CA PRO A 496 8.59 8.55 -28.22
C PRO A 496 7.63 7.65 -29.01
N PRO A 497 6.80 8.19 -29.93
CA PRO A 497 5.84 7.42 -30.71
C PRO A 497 6.55 6.38 -31.59
N LEU A 498 6.25 5.11 -31.39
CA LEU A 498 6.95 3.99 -32.03
C LEU A 498 6.86 3.97 -33.57
N ASP A 499 5.76 4.44 -34.14
CA ASP A 499 5.54 4.44 -35.62
C ASP A 499 6.10 5.68 -36.32
N SER A 500 6.50 6.71 -35.58
CA SER A 500 6.95 7.99 -36.13
C SER A 500 8.46 8.09 -36.28
N TYR A 501 9.23 7.16 -35.69
CA TYR A 501 10.69 7.21 -35.66
C TYR A 501 11.34 5.96 -36.18
N THR A 502 12.33 6.13 -37.06
CA THR A 502 13.31 5.07 -37.39
C THR A 502 14.47 5.13 -36.41
N PRO A 503 15.29 4.07 -36.25
CA PRO A 503 16.47 4.11 -35.40
C PRO A 503 17.42 5.28 -35.70
N GLU A 504 17.60 5.66 -36.97
CA GLU A 504 18.47 6.77 -37.37
C GLU A 504 17.86 8.12 -36.93
N HIS A 505 16.55 8.26 -36.99
CA HIS A 505 15.86 9.46 -36.53
C HIS A 505 15.94 9.58 -35.01
N LEU A 506 15.81 8.45 -34.25
CA LEU A 506 15.97 8.40 -32.81
C LEU A 506 17.37 8.87 -32.37
N ASP A 507 18.43 8.43 -33.04
CA ASP A 507 19.80 8.87 -32.77
C ASP A 507 19.97 10.37 -32.89
N ALA A 508 19.37 10.96 -33.92
CA ALA A 508 19.42 12.41 -34.13
C ALA A 508 18.60 13.16 -33.08
N LEU A 509 17.42 12.65 -32.72
CA LEU A 509 16.55 13.20 -31.69
C LEU A 509 17.25 13.17 -30.33
N TYR A 510 17.82 12.03 -29.94
CA TYR A 510 18.45 11.84 -28.64
C TYR A 510 19.67 12.76 -28.46
N ARG A 511 20.51 12.93 -29.50
CA ARG A 511 21.58 13.92 -29.46
C ARG A 511 21.03 15.34 -29.32
N ALA A 512 19.98 15.69 -30.06
CA ALA A 512 19.37 17.01 -29.95
C ALA A 512 18.79 17.25 -28.55
N ILE A 513 18.23 16.22 -27.89
CA ILE A 513 17.74 16.28 -26.52
C ILE A 513 18.91 16.52 -25.54
N GLU A 514 19.98 15.72 -25.59
CA GLU A 514 21.13 15.89 -24.71
C GLU A 514 21.76 17.28 -24.88
N ASP A 515 22.04 17.68 -26.13
CA ASP A 515 22.63 18.99 -26.44
C ASP A 515 21.73 20.16 -26.03
N GLY A 516 20.42 20.04 -26.26
CA GLY A 516 19.44 21.06 -25.93
C GLY A 516 19.29 21.27 -24.44
N LEU A 517 19.24 20.18 -23.68
CA LEU A 517 19.06 20.22 -22.22
C LEU A 517 20.33 20.72 -21.50
N VAL A 518 21.53 20.34 -21.97
CA VAL A 518 22.80 20.82 -21.39
C VAL A 518 23.00 22.33 -21.60
N ARG A 519 22.38 22.95 -22.61
CA ARG A 519 22.41 24.41 -22.82
C ARG A 519 21.61 25.19 -21.78
N LEU A 520 20.72 24.55 -21.04
CA LEU A 520 19.97 25.21 -19.99
C LEU A 520 20.90 25.58 -18.81
N PRO A 521 20.78 26.81 -18.23
CA PRO A 521 21.75 27.37 -17.29
C PRO A 521 21.95 26.54 -16.01
N ASN A 522 20.97 25.75 -15.61
CA ASN A 522 21.02 24.94 -14.39
C ASN A 522 21.21 23.45 -14.65
N VAL A 523 21.51 23.02 -15.87
CA VAL A 523 21.79 21.64 -16.23
C VAL A 523 23.29 21.45 -16.42
N GLN A 524 23.87 20.49 -15.72
CA GLN A 524 25.29 20.17 -15.83
C GLN A 524 25.55 19.04 -16.82
N SER A 525 24.68 18.04 -16.85
CA SER A 525 24.78 16.84 -17.66
C SER A 525 23.38 16.32 -17.95
N ALA A 526 23.18 15.77 -19.14
CA ALA A 526 21.99 15.06 -19.55
C ALA A 526 22.38 13.68 -20.06
N SER A 527 21.53 12.69 -19.84
CA SER A 527 21.70 11.33 -20.34
C SER A 527 20.34 10.68 -20.58
N LEU A 528 20.32 9.66 -21.45
CA LEU A 528 19.14 8.88 -21.76
C LEU A 528 19.33 7.44 -21.31
N ALA A 529 18.20 6.79 -20.98
CA ALA A 529 18.15 5.38 -20.60
C ALA A 529 16.81 4.77 -21.02
N GLY A 530 16.76 3.46 -21.21
CA GLY A 530 15.51 2.74 -21.42
C GLY A 530 14.55 3.01 -20.29
N TYR A 531 15.04 2.92 -19.05
CA TYR A 531 14.30 3.29 -17.86
C TYR A 531 15.22 3.85 -16.76
N SER A 532 14.62 4.50 -15.79
CA SER A 532 15.32 5.10 -14.64
C SER A 532 15.39 4.15 -13.46
N PRO A 533 16.42 4.18 -12.62
CA PRO A 533 16.48 3.40 -11.39
C PRO A 533 15.25 3.64 -10.51
N LEU A 534 14.64 2.56 -9.98
CA LEU A 534 13.45 2.59 -9.13
C LEU A 534 12.24 3.30 -9.77
N SER A 535 12.11 3.23 -11.11
CA SER A 535 10.93 3.72 -11.83
C SER A 535 9.76 2.72 -11.87
N GLY A 536 9.93 1.52 -11.32
CA GLY A 536 8.98 0.42 -11.44
C GLY A 536 9.06 -0.35 -12.75
N ASN A 537 10.08 -0.11 -13.57
CA ASN A 537 10.33 -0.82 -14.82
C ASN A 537 11.59 -1.70 -14.71
N ASN A 538 11.59 -2.81 -15.44
CA ASN A 538 12.71 -3.74 -15.51
C ASN A 538 12.69 -4.51 -16.82
N TRP A 539 13.81 -4.49 -17.54
CA TRP A 539 14.01 -5.37 -18.67
C TRP A 539 14.85 -6.56 -18.24
N GLY A 540 14.35 -7.77 -18.48
CA GLY A 540 15.02 -9.02 -18.13
C GLY A 540 15.37 -9.82 -19.36
N GLU A 541 16.57 -10.44 -19.39
CA GLU A 541 17.01 -11.26 -20.50
C GLU A 541 17.85 -12.43 -20.00
N LEU A 542 17.82 -13.56 -20.71
CA LEU A 542 18.77 -14.64 -20.50
C LEU A 542 20.11 -14.29 -21.16
N ILE A 543 21.22 -14.64 -20.54
CA ILE A 543 22.53 -14.42 -21.12
C ILE A 543 23.34 -15.73 -21.24
N ALA A 544 24.02 -15.90 -22.35
CA ALA A 544 24.99 -16.96 -22.58
C ALA A 544 26.42 -16.39 -22.59
N VAL A 545 27.31 -17.02 -21.84
CA VAL A 545 28.73 -16.63 -21.74
C VAL A 545 29.54 -17.44 -22.74
N GLU A 546 30.45 -16.79 -23.46
CA GLU A 546 31.32 -17.44 -24.44
C GLU A 546 32.10 -18.62 -23.84
N GLY A 547 32.06 -19.76 -24.53
CA GLY A 547 32.71 -21.01 -24.06
C GLY A 547 31.92 -21.77 -22.99
N ARG A 548 30.73 -21.31 -22.59
CA ARG A 548 29.80 -22.04 -21.74
C ARG A 548 28.56 -22.37 -22.56
N GLY A 549 27.92 -23.49 -22.32
CA GLY A 549 26.70 -23.91 -23.05
C GLY A 549 25.52 -22.93 -22.86
N ASP A 550 24.38 -23.33 -23.42
CA ASP A 550 23.13 -22.54 -23.26
C ASP A 550 22.73 -22.37 -21.77
N PRO A 551 22.08 -21.26 -21.43
CA PRO A 551 21.61 -21.05 -20.06
C PRO A 551 20.68 -22.18 -19.64
N THR A 552 20.89 -22.71 -18.44
CA THR A 552 20.06 -23.77 -17.86
C THR A 552 18.79 -23.19 -17.22
N ALA A 553 17.75 -24.02 -17.08
CA ALA A 553 16.49 -23.64 -16.41
C ALA A 553 16.69 -23.13 -14.96
N THR A 554 17.80 -23.52 -14.29
CA THR A 554 18.20 -22.98 -12.97
C THR A 554 18.81 -21.57 -13.06
N GLN A 555 19.13 -21.06 -14.24
CA GLN A 555 19.58 -19.70 -14.53
C GLN A 555 18.43 -18.81 -15.06
N ALA A 556 17.21 -19.36 -15.05
CA ALA A 556 15.99 -18.73 -15.55
C ALA A 556 15.57 -17.44 -14.82
N GLU A 557 16.22 -17.06 -13.71
CA GLU A 557 16.16 -15.67 -13.24
C GLU A 557 16.95 -14.81 -14.24
N GLY A 558 16.22 -14.17 -15.13
CA GLY A 558 16.79 -13.28 -16.13
C GLY A 558 17.73 -12.23 -15.52
N VAL A 559 18.74 -11.85 -16.28
CA VAL A 559 19.65 -10.75 -15.94
C VAL A 559 18.95 -9.44 -16.32
N SER A 560 18.88 -8.49 -15.40
CA SER A 560 18.37 -7.15 -15.73
C SER A 560 19.31 -6.44 -16.70
N TRP A 561 18.76 -5.57 -17.55
CA TRP A 561 19.59 -4.77 -18.45
C TRP A 561 18.93 -3.46 -18.85
N ASP A 562 19.74 -2.52 -19.33
CA ASP A 562 19.29 -1.22 -19.77
C ASP A 562 20.14 -0.74 -20.95
N ARG A 563 19.54 0.08 -21.80
CA ARG A 563 20.26 0.76 -22.89
C ARG A 563 20.44 2.22 -22.50
N VAL A 564 21.69 2.70 -22.47
CA VAL A 564 22.03 4.00 -21.88
C VAL A 564 22.95 4.81 -22.79
N SER A 565 22.84 6.13 -22.72
CA SER A 565 23.76 7.02 -23.42
C SER A 565 25.11 7.12 -22.68
N ARG A 566 26.13 7.63 -23.36
CA ARG A 566 27.52 7.70 -22.86
C ARG A 566 27.66 8.34 -21.49
N GLN A 567 26.92 9.43 -21.25
CA GLN A 567 27.04 10.23 -20.04
C GLN A 567 26.27 9.63 -18.84
N TYR A 568 25.59 8.52 -19.04
CA TYR A 568 24.66 7.93 -18.07
C TYR A 568 25.29 7.73 -16.69
N PHE A 569 26.38 6.98 -16.62
CA PHE A 569 27.02 6.65 -15.35
C PHE A 569 27.49 7.89 -14.55
N SER A 570 28.01 8.90 -15.25
CA SER A 570 28.41 10.16 -14.61
C SER A 570 27.21 11.00 -14.20
N THR A 571 26.14 11.02 -14.98
CA THR A 571 24.90 11.76 -14.69
C THR A 571 24.15 11.16 -13.50
N VAL A 572 24.00 9.84 -13.47
CA VAL A 572 23.32 9.12 -12.38
C VAL A 572 24.21 8.98 -11.15
N GLY A 573 25.54 9.06 -11.31
CA GLY A 573 26.52 8.91 -10.22
C GLY A 573 26.82 7.47 -9.84
N GLN A 574 26.55 6.52 -10.74
CA GLN A 574 26.94 5.13 -10.57
C GLN A 574 28.40 4.93 -11.01
N ARG A 575 29.25 4.47 -10.11
CA ARG A 575 30.70 4.39 -10.36
C ARG A 575 31.08 3.17 -11.21
N ILE A 576 32.02 3.38 -12.15
CA ILE A 576 32.74 2.27 -12.80
C ILE A 576 33.88 1.85 -11.88
N VAL A 577 33.88 0.59 -11.44
CA VAL A 577 34.84 0.05 -10.47
C VAL A 577 36.02 -0.67 -11.13
N ARG A 578 35.85 -1.18 -12.38
CA ARG A 578 36.89 -1.79 -13.19
C ARG A 578 36.68 -1.46 -14.65
N GLY A 579 37.75 -1.47 -15.46
CA GLY A 579 37.69 -1.14 -16.87
C GLY A 579 37.37 0.33 -17.13
N ARG A 580 36.51 0.61 -18.12
CA ARG A 580 36.13 1.96 -18.54
C ARG A 580 34.62 2.10 -18.71
N GLY A 581 34.11 3.32 -18.70
CA GLY A 581 32.77 3.68 -19.16
C GLY A 581 32.65 3.67 -20.69
N PHE A 582 31.46 3.91 -21.19
CA PHE A 582 31.25 4.10 -22.63
C PHE A 582 31.92 5.38 -23.12
N GLY A 583 32.51 5.32 -24.30
CA GLY A 583 33.29 6.41 -24.90
C GLY A 583 32.90 6.69 -26.36
N GLU A 584 33.55 7.67 -26.98
CA GLU A 584 33.32 8.02 -28.39
C GLU A 584 33.70 6.91 -29.36
N SER A 585 34.58 6.01 -28.95
CA SER A 585 34.96 4.82 -29.73
C SER A 585 33.85 3.77 -29.84
N ASP A 586 32.86 3.83 -28.94
CA ASP A 586 31.77 2.85 -28.85
C ASP A 586 30.57 3.33 -29.71
N SER A 587 30.79 3.48 -31.01
CA SER A 587 29.82 3.94 -31.99
C SER A 587 29.12 2.77 -32.71
N GLY A 588 28.08 3.07 -33.48
CA GLY A 588 27.34 2.08 -34.26
C GLY A 588 28.16 1.23 -35.25
N THR A 589 29.38 1.66 -35.55
CA THR A 589 30.31 0.92 -36.47
C THR A 589 31.38 0.15 -35.71
N SER A 590 31.52 0.32 -34.40
CA SER A 590 32.47 -0.40 -33.57
C SER A 590 31.92 -1.76 -33.12
N ARG A 591 32.81 -2.63 -32.59
CA ARG A 591 32.39 -3.91 -31.99
C ARG A 591 31.41 -3.63 -30.84
N PRO A 592 30.31 -4.38 -30.70
CA PRO A 592 29.36 -4.22 -29.59
C PRO A 592 30.02 -4.44 -28.24
N VAL A 593 29.79 -3.51 -27.32
CA VAL A 593 30.36 -3.55 -25.99
C VAL A 593 29.28 -3.49 -24.91
N ALA A 594 29.60 -3.99 -23.71
CA ALA A 594 28.72 -3.92 -22.57
C ALA A 594 29.48 -3.52 -21.29
N ILE A 595 28.78 -2.90 -20.35
CA ILE A 595 29.21 -2.72 -18.98
C ILE A 595 28.33 -3.61 -18.10
N VAL A 596 28.93 -4.40 -17.21
CA VAL A 596 28.21 -5.28 -16.29
C VAL A 596 28.30 -4.73 -14.87
N ASN A 597 27.36 -5.08 -13.98
CA ASN A 597 27.51 -4.74 -12.57
C ASN A 597 28.33 -5.80 -11.79
N GLU A 598 28.71 -5.48 -10.54
CA GLU A 598 29.48 -6.40 -9.70
C GLU A 598 28.72 -7.72 -9.44
N SER A 599 27.39 -7.70 -9.33
CA SER A 599 26.56 -8.89 -9.11
C SER A 599 26.60 -9.84 -10.31
N LEU A 600 26.52 -9.32 -11.54
CA LEU A 600 26.69 -10.13 -12.75
C LEU A 600 28.11 -10.70 -12.83
N ALA A 601 29.12 -9.86 -12.59
CA ALA A 601 30.51 -10.29 -12.60
C ALA A 601 30.74 -11.43 -11.60
N ARG A 602 30.22 -11.35 -10.38
CA ARG A 602 30.31 -12.42 -9.37
C ARG A 602 29.58 -13.71 -9.77
N LYS A 603 28.39 -13.59 -10.36
CA LYS A 603 27.56 -14.76 -10.74
C LYS A 603 28.13 -15.52 -11.93
N TYR A 604 28.58 -14.80 -12.95
CA TYR A 604 28.97 -15.39 -14.24
C TYR A 604 30.48 -15.50 -14.45
N PHE A 605 31.32 -14.75 -13.73
CA PHE A 605 32.79 -14.79 -13.82
C PHE A 605 33.45 -14.94 -12.44
N PRO A 606 33.08 -15.99 -11.67
CA PRO A 606 33.65 -16.19 -10.34
C PRO A 606 35.17 -16.41 -10.44
N ASN A 607 35.93 -15.56 -9.70
CA ASN A 607 37.41 -15.60 -9.66
C ASN A 607 38.14 -15.26 -10.98
N GLU A 608 37.44 -14.70 -11.95
CA GLU A 608 38.01 -14.23 -13.22
C GLU A 608 37.81 -12.72 -13.36
N ASP A 609 38.68 -12.07 -14.15
CA ASP A 609 38.39 -10.68 -14.57
C ASP A 609 37.37 -10.73 -15.70
N PRO A 610 36.18 -10.10 -15.54
CA PRO A 610 35.15 -10.06 -16.58
C PRO A 610 35.52 -9.13 -17.75
N VAL A 611 36.42 -8.15 -17.56
CA VAL A 611 36.81 -7.20 -18.62
C VAL A 611 37.56 -7.95 -19.75
N GLY A 612 37.11 -7.72 -20.97
CA GLY A 612 37.62 -8.42 -22.17
C GLY A 612 36.98 -9.79 -22.42
N LYS A 613 36.05 -10.23 -21.56
CA LYS A 613 35.25 -11.46 -21.81
C LYS A 613 34.02 -11.11 -22.63
N HIS A 614 33.39 -12.14 -23.21
CA HIS A 614 32.21 -11.95 -24.04
C HIS A 614 30.99 -12.70 -23.49
N PHE A 615 29.84 -12.12 -23.77
CA PHE A 615 28.54 -12.76 -23.58
C PHE A 615 27.56 -12.28 -24.66
N GLY A 616 26.40 -12.90 -24.73
CA GLY A 616 25.29 -12.48 -25.58
C GLY A 616 23.96 -12.77 -24.95
N MET A 617 22.90 -12.24 -25.55
CA MET A 617 21.54 -12.48 -25.12
C MET A 617 21.04 -13.82 -25.64
N ASP A 618 20.10 -14.41 -24.90
CA ASP A 618 19.31 -15.58 -25.24
C ASP A 618 20.11 -16.88 -25.17
N ASN A 619 20.88 -17.24 -26.18
CA ASN A 619 21.51 -18.57 -26.32
C ASN A 619 23.01 -18.52 -26.70
N SER A 620 23.68 -19.67 -26.67
CA SER A 620 25.13 -19.78 -26.92
C SER A 620 25.57 -19.36 -28.32
N ARG A 621 24.65 -19.32 -29.31
CA ARG A 621 24.93 -18.82 -30.64
C ARG A 621 25.37 -17.34 -30.64
N TYR A 622 24.83 -16.57 -29.72
CA TYR A 622 25.11 -15.15 -29.56
C TYR A 622 26.13 -14.83 -28.45
N ALA A 623 26.70 -15.83 -27.78
CA ALA A 623 27.59 -15.69 -26.64
C ALA A 623 28.85 -14.82 -26.85
N ALA A 624 29.25 -14.55 -28.09
CA ALA A 624 30.39 -13.69 -28.44
C ALA A 624 29.98 -12.28 -28.91
N THR A 625 28.72 -11.89 -28.75
CA THR A 625 28.19 -10.64 -29.29
C THR A 625 28.78 -9.42 -28.60
N PHE A 626 28.75 -9.37 -27.28
CA PHE A 626 29.15 -8.19 -26.49
C PHE A 626 30.48 -8.43 -25.77
N GLU A 627 31.42 -7.51 -25.92
CA GLU A 627 32.67 -7.49 -25.13
C GLU A 627 32.44 -6.67 -23.87
N ILE A 628 32.77 -7.20 -22.70
CA ILE A 628 32.69 -6.48 -21.43
C ILE A 628 33.86 -5.49 -21.34
N VAL A 629 33.58 -4.18 -21.37
CA VAL A 629 34.59 -3.12 -21.28
C VAL A 629 34.72 -2.51 -19.89
N GLY A 630 33.74 -2.74 -19.02
CA GLY A 630 33.76 -2.20 -17.67
C GLY A 630 32.85 -2.95 -16.72
N VAL A 631 33.11 -2.71 -15.42
CA VAL A 631 32.27 -3.18 -14.33
C VAL A 631 31.77 -1.97 -13.54
N ALA A 632 30.46 -1.80 -13.49
CA ALA A 632 29.79 -0.77 -12.68
C ALA A 632 29.55 -1.31 -11.27
N ARG A 633 29.57 -0.41 -10.28
CA ARG A 633 29.13 -0.69 -8.93
C ARG A 633 27.69 -1.22 -8.94
N ASP A 634 27.40 -2.15 -8.03
CA ASP A 634 26.02 -2.60 -7.81
C ASP A 634 25.10 -1.44 -7.45
N ALA A 635 23.93 -1.39 -8.07
CA ALA A 635 22.89 -0.41 -7.81
C ALA A 635 21.50 -1.05 -7.78
N LYS A 636 20.59 -0.48 -7.02
CA LYS A 636 19.21 -0.94 -6.87
C LYS A 636 18.34 -0.31 -7.96
N TYR A 637 17.93 -1.09 -8.94
CA TYR A 637 17.11 -0.63 -10.08
C TYR A 637 15.63 -0.94 -9.92
N ASN A 638 15.29 -2.10 -9.36
CA ASN A 638 13.94 -2.63 -9.39
C ASN A 638 13.24 -2.49 -8.03
N ASP A 639 13.79 -3.13 -7.00
CA ASP A 639 13.21 -3.19 -5.67
C ASP A 639 14.23 -2.71 -4.63
N PRO A 640 13.94 -1.63 -3.89
CA PRO A 640 14.84 -1.15 -2.85
C PRO A 640 14.99 -2.13 -1.67
N ASN A 641 14.05 -3.09 -1.52
CA ASN A 641 14.06 -4.06 -0.42
C ASN A 641 14.96 -5.28 -0.71
N GLN A 642 15.29 -5.51 -2.00
CA GLN A 642 16.07 -6.67 -2.43
C GLN A 642 17.56 -6.32 -2.66
N PRO A 643 18.45 -7.31 -2.63
CA PRO A 643 19.82 -7.11 -3.09
C PRO A 643 19.86 -6.69 -4.57
N PRO A 644 20.90 -5.96 -5.00
CA PRO A 644 21.07 -5.63 -6.42
C PRO A 644 21.10 -6.91 -7.28
N ARG A 645 20.27 -6.90 -8.34
CA ARG A 645 20.24 -8.02 -9.31
C ARG A 645 21.45 -7.97 -10.23
N PRO A 646 21.89 -9.11 -10.80
CA PRO A 646 22.80 -9.13 -11.93
C PRO A 646 22.24 -8.25 -13.07
N MET A 647 23.07 -7.33 -13.57
CA MET A 647 22.63 -6.35 -14.56
C MET A 647 23.76 -6.01 -15.53
N PHE A 648 23.39 -5.74 -16.81
CA PHE A 648 24.31 -5.20 -17.79
C PHE A 648 23.72 -3.97 -18.50
N PHE A 649 24.60 -3.20 -19.10
CA PHE A 649 24.24 -1.97 -19.81
C PHE A 649 24.82 -2.02 -21.21
N LEU A 650 24.04 -1.56 -22.19
CA LEU A 650 24.44 -1.42 -23.57
C LEU A 650 24.44 0.06 -23.98
N PRO A 651 25.39 0.48 -24.84
CA PRO A 651 25.39 1.86 -25.32
C PRO A 651 24.26 2.11 -26.30
N LEU A 652 23.61 3.26 -26.17
CA LEU A 652 22.46 3.64 -26.99
C LEU A 652 22.84 3.78 -28.49
N GLU A 653 24.07 4.17 -28.78
CA GLU A 653 24.57 4.41 -30.12
C GLU A 653 24.97 3.13 -30.87
N GLN A 654 24.97 1.97 -30.23
CA GLN A 654 25.30 0.69 -30.86
C GLN A 654 24.05 -0.12 -31.11
N SER A 655 23.96 -0.76 -32.29
CA SER A 655 22.92 -1.73 -32.63
C SER A 655 23.55 -3.03 -33.11
N VAL A 656 22.93 -4.14 -32.76
CA VAL A 656 23.33 -5.48 -33.17
C VAL A 656 22.37 -5.99 -34.24
N HIS A 657 22.92 -6.54 -35.32
CA HIS A 657 22.08 -7.19 -36.31
C HIS A 657 21.93 -8.67 -36.00
N TYR A 658 20.71 -9.06 -35.66
CA TYR A 658 20.35 -10.46 -35.40
C TYR A 658 19.71 -11.08 -36.64
N PRO A 659 20.15 -12.28 -37.11
CA PRO A 659 19.50 -12.99 -38.19
C PRO A 659 18.11 -13.51 -37.84
N ASP A 660 17.82 -13.66 -36.56
CA ASP A 660 16.48 -14.01 -36.04
C ASP A 660 15.56 -12.81 -36.05
N VAL A 661 14.33 -12.99 -36.56
CA VAL A 661 13.35 -11.90 -36.71
C VAL A 661 12.88 -11.34 -35.38
N LEU A 662 12.72 -12.19 -34.35
CA LEU A 662 12.28 -11.78 -33.04
C LEU A 662 13.37 -10.98 -32.33
N MET A 663 14.58 -11.53 -32.29
CA MET A 663 15.74 -10.85 -31.73
C MET A 663 16.00 -9.52 -32.40
N GLN A 664 15.88 -9.45 -33.75
CA GLN A 664 16.05 -8.21 -34.49
C GLN A 664 14.94 -7.19 -34.18
N ARG A 665 13.70 -7.64 -33.99
CA ARG A 665 12.59 -6.78 -33.56
C ARG A 665 12.80 -6.26 -32.14
N SER A 666 13.18 -7.15 -31.21
CA SER A 666 13.51 -6.76 -29.85
C SER A 666 14.64 -5.73 -29.81
N GLU A 667 15.71 -5.96 -30.59
CA GLU A 667 16.82 -5.00 -30.71
C GLU A 667 16.34 -3.61 -31.13
N ILE A 668 15.49 -3.49 -32.17
CA ILE A 668 14.93 -2.21 -32.60
C ILE A 668 14.11 -1.54 -31.49
N GLN A 669 13.29 -2.29 -30.77
CA GLN A 669 12.46 -1.78 -29.69
C GLN A 669 13.29 -1.18 -28.57
N THR A 670 14.44 -1.76 -28.24
CA THR A 670 15.30 -1.31 -27.14
C THR A 670 15.92 0.07 -27.36
N HIS A 671 15.89 0.60 -28.58
CA HIS A 671 16.32 1.96 -28.90
C HIS A 671 15.28 3.03 -28.55
N PHE A 672 14.04 2.65 -28.26
CA PHE A 672 13.00 3.59 -27.80
C PHE A 672 13.13 3.80 -26.30
N VAL A 673 14.04 4.69 -25.90
CA VAL A 673 14.30 4.97 -24.50
C VAL A 673 13.19 5.81 -23.87
N GLY A 674 12.78 5.44 -22.67
CA GLY A 674 11.67 6.05 -21.95
C GLY A 674 12.08 7.06 -20.86
N SER A 675 13.38 7.31 -20.67
CA SER A 675 13.82 8.13 -19.55
C SER A 675 15.00 9.03 -19.88
N ILE A 676 14.94 10.28 -19.43
CA ILE A 676 16.04 11.24 -19.46
C ILE A 676 16.45 11.53 -18.02
N GLN A 677 17.74 11.41 -17.70
CA GLN A 677 18.31 11.78 -16.42
C GLN A 677 19.14 13.06 -16.56
N LEU A 678 18.98 13.97 -15.63
CA LEU A 678 19.70 15.22 -15.58
C LEU A 678 20.46 15.35 -14.26
N LEU A 679 21.69 15.83 -14.34
CA LEU A 679 22.41 16.39 -13.20
C LEU A 679 22.23 17.91 -13.21
N ALA A 680 21.56 18.44 -12.19
CA ALA A 680 21.27 19.86 -12.09
C ALA A 680 22.28 20.59 -11.18
N ARG A 681 22.46 21.91 -11.39
CA ARG A 681 23.21 22.82 -10.52
C ARG A 681 22.25 23.68 -9.72
N GLY A 682 22.25 23.55 -8.41
CA GLY A 682 21.43 24.39 -7.52
C GLY A 682 19.97 23.99 -7.43
N ASP A 683 19.06 24.99 -7.32
CA ASP A 683 17.63 24.76 -7.07
C ASP A 683 16.90 24.22 -8.31
N THR A 684 16.27 23.08 -8.19
CA THR A 684 15.57 22.36 -9.26
C THR A 684 14.09 22.72 -9.39
N ARG A 685 13.50 23.43 -8.39
CA ARG A 685 12.04 23.68 -8.28
C ARG A 685 11.40 24.43 -9.46
N ASN A 686 12.17 25.21 -10.19
CA ASN A 686 11.69 26.00 -11.33
C ASN A 686 12.17 25.49 -12.69
N LEU A 687 12.79 24.32 -12.74
CA LEU A 687 13.34 23.75 -13.97
C LEU A 687 12.28 23.11 -14.86
N GLU A 688 11.22 22.52 -14.28
CA GLU A 688 10.21 21.77 -15.04
C GLU A 688 9.61 22.53 -16.23
N PRO A 689 9.14 23.80 -16.11
CA PRO A 689 8.59 24.53 -17.26
C PRO A 689 9.63 24.78 -18.36
N GLN A 690 10.91 24.96 -17.99
CA GLN A 690 12.00 25.16 -18.94
C GLN A 690 12.35 23.87 -19.67
N LEU A 691 12.35 22.74 -18.95
CA LEU A 691 12.58 21.41 -19.49
C LEU A 691 11.49 21.03 -20.47
N ARG A 692 10.21 21.20 -20.08
CA ARG A 692 9.05 20.94 -20.97
C ARG A 692 9.13 21.78 -22.23
N LYS A 693 9.44 23.07 -22.12
CA LYS A 693 9.59 23.96 -23.26
C LYS A 693 10.75 23.53 -24.16
N ALA A 694 11.93 23.27 -23.58
CA ALA A 694 13.11 22.86 -24.36
C ALA A 694 12.86 21.56 -25.14
N LEU A 695 12.19 20.58 -24.54
CA LEU A 695 11.84 19.32 -25.20
C LEU A 695 10.78 19.54 -26.29
N ALA A 696 9.76 20.36 -26.06
CA ALA A 696 8.75 20.70 -27.06
C ALA A 696 9.33 21.52 -28.23
N ASP A 697 10.32 22.36 -27.99
CA ASP A 697 11.06 23.10 -29.04
C ASP A 697 11.92 22.15 -29.90
N ILE A 698 12.39 21.02 -29.34
CA ILE A 698 13.16 20.00 -30.08
C ILE A 698 12.22 19.10 -30.89
N ASP A 699 11.19 18.55 -30.24
CA ASP A 699 10.17 17.75 -30.93
C ASP A 699 8.80 17.90 -30.22
N PRO A 700 7.83 18.55 -30.87
CA PRO A 700 6.49 18.74 -30.31
C PRO A 700 5.66 17.44 -30.22
N ASN A 701 6.08 16.34 -30.86
CA ASN A 701 5.41 15.04 -30.80
C ASN A 701 5.94 14.17 -29.66
N LEU A 702 7.07 14.56 -29.04
CA LEU A 702 7.62 13.85 -27.89
C LEU A 702 6.72 14.03 -26.66
N THR A 703 6.10 12.97 -26.21
CA THR A 703 5.23 13.02 -25.04
C THR A 703 6.05 12.98 -23.75
N ILE A 704 5.92 14.03 -22.93
CA ILE A 704 6.53 14.11 -21.60
C ILE A 704 5.51 13.62 -20.58
N ILE A 705 5.75 12.44 -19.99
CA ILE A 705 4.87 11.81 -19.01
C ILE A 705 5.00 12.50 -17.65
N THR A 706 6.21 12.49 -17.10
CA THR A 706 6.50 13.10 -15.78
C THR A 706 7.84 13.82 -15.80
N VAL A 707 7.94 14.85 -14.97
CA VAL A 707 9.20 15.50 -14.61
C VAL A 707 9.25 15.55 -13.09
N GLN A 708 10.21 14.85 -12.50
CA GLN A 708 10.33 14.74 -11.04
C GLN A 708 11.79 14.67 -10.61
N SER A 709 12.06 14.97 -9.36
CA SER A 709 13.39 14.73 -8.81
C SER A 709 13.64 13.23 -8.59
N MET A 710 14.89 12.79 -8.70
CA MET A 710 15.27 11.40 -8.37
C MET A 710 14.95 11.08 -6.90
N SER A 711 14.99 12.07 -6.01
CA SER A 711 14.61 11.92 -4.61
C SER A 711 13.11 11.66 -4.43
N GLU A 712 12.24 12.28 -5.22
CA GLU A 712 10.81 12.01 -5.22
C GLU A 712 10.51 10.62 -5.79
N GLN A 713 11.18 10.24 -6.89
CA GLN A 713 11.05 8.90 -7.47
C GLN A 713 11.47 7.79 -6.51
N VAL A 714 12.61 7.94 -5.83
CA VAL A 714 13.04 6.99 -4.80
C VAL A 714 12.07 6.98 -3.62
N ALA A 715 11.61 8.16 -3.18
CA ALA A 715 10.68 8.28 -2.05
C ALA A 715 9.32 7.64 -2.31
N SER A 716 8.82 7.68 -3.54
CA SER A 716 7.53 7.06 -3.90
C SER A 716 7.51 5.53 -3.71
N ASN A 717 8.66 4.87 -3.83
CA ASN A 717 8.80 3.43 -3.55
C ASN A 717 8.57 3.07 -2.08
N PHE A 718 8.54 4.06 -1.16
CA PHE A 718 8.35 3.85 0.28
C PHE A 718 7.03 4.42 0.81
N ASP A 719 6.11 4.88 -0.05
CA ASP A 719 4.86 5.53 0.37
C ASP A 719 4.02 4.62 1.26
N GLN A 720 3.94 3.32 0.93
CA GLN A 720 3.25 2.32 1.73
C GLN A 720 3.90 2.13 3.11
N GLN A 721 5.21 1.92 3.16
CA GLN A 721 5.96 1.72 4.40
C GLN A 721 5.90 2.97 5.27
N ARG A 722 5.97 4.15 4.65
CA ARG A 722 5.84 5.45 5.33
C ARG A 722 4.46 5.62 5.94
N MET A 723 3.39 5.31 5.20
CA MET A 723 2.03 5.33 5.72
C MET A 723 1.87 4.42 6.93
N VAL A 724 2.33 3.16 6.83
CA VAL A 724 2.23 2.17 7.92
C VAL A 724 3.01 2.61 9.15
N ALA A 725 4.24 3.11 8.99
CA ALA A 725 5.08 3.59 10.08
C ALA A 725 4.47 4.81 10.78
N GLN A 726 3.95 5.79 10.01
CA GLN A 726 3.31 6.99 10.57
C GLN A 726 2.03 6.66 11.32
N LEU A 727 1.19 5.77 10.78
CA LEU A 727 -0.03 5.33 11.44
C LEU A 727 0.27 4.53 12.71
N ALA A 728 1.20 3.58 12.65
CA ALA A 728 1.63 2.82 13.81
C ALA A 728 2.22 3.75 14.89
N GLY A 729 3.03 4.73 14.49
CA GLY A 729 3.58 5.76 15.39
C GLY A 729 2.48 6.58 16.07
N THR A 730 1.49 7.04 15.30
CA THR A 730 0.34 7.79 15.82
C THR A 730 -0.46 6.94 16.80
N PHE A 731 -0.74 5.69 16.47
CA PHE A 731 -1.46 4.77 17.36
C PHE A 731 -0.65 4.40 18.61
N GLY A 732 0.66 4.22 18.49
CA GLY A 732 1.56 4.03 19.62
C GLY A 732 1.56 5.22 20.57
N PHE A 733 1.60 6.43 20.04
CA PHE A 733 1.49 7.67 20.83
C PHE A 733 0.13 7.79 21.52
N ILE A 734 -0.97 7.52 20.83
CA ILE A 734 -2.32 7.51 21.41
C ILE A 734 -2.42 6.44 22.51
N ALA A 735 -1.89 5.24 22.28
CA ALA A 735 -1.87 4.17 23.29
C ALA A 735 -1.11 4.58 24.55
N MET A 736 0.01 5.27 24.39
CA MET A 736 0.78 5.84 25.52
C MET A 736 -0.02 6.88 26.30
N LEU A 737 -0.73 7.79 25.61
CA LEU A 737 -1.62 8.78 26.26
C LEU A 737 -2.78 8.10 27.00
N LEU A 738 -3.38 7.07 26.39
CA LEU A 738 -4.45 6.30 27.05
C LEU A 738 -3.94 5.55 28.28
N ALA A 739 -2.74 4.98 28.22
CA ALA A 739 -2.10 4.36 29.39
C ALA A 739 -1.82 5.38 30.51
N ALA A 740 -1.39 6.60 30.15
CA ALA A 740 -1.22 7.69 31.11
C ALA A 740 -2.53 8.07 31.81
N ILE A 741 -3.62 8.21 31.06
CA ILE A 741 -4.96 8.51 31.61
C ILE A 741 -5.42 7.39 32.57
N GLY A 742 -5.23 6.12 32.16
CA GLY A 742 -5.58 4.97 33.01
C GLY A 742 -4.78 4.93 34.32
N LEU A 743 -3.48 5.15 34.24
CA LEU A 743 -2.60 5.20 35.40
C LEU A 743 -2.88 6.40 36.29
N TYR A 744 -3.12 7.60 35.71
CA TYR A 744 -3.55 8.77 36.43
C TYR A 744 -4.85 8.51 37.20
N GLY A 745 -5.87 7.96 36.54
CA GLY A 745 -7.15 7.62 37.16
C GLY A 745 -7.01 6.64 38.32
N LEU A 746 -6.19 5.59 38.16
CA LEU A 746 -5.93 4.61 39.21
C LEU A 746 -5.15 5.21 40.41
N THR A 747 -4.12 6.02 40.11
CA THR A 747 -3.30 6.65 41.15
C THR A 747 -4.09 7.69 41.92
N ALA A 748 -4.86 8.56 41.27
CA ALA A 748 -5.75 9.54 41.89
C ALA A 748 -6.81 8.87 42.77
N TYR A 749 -7.43 7.78 42.28
CA TYR A 749 -8.36 6.97 43.05
C TYR A 749 -7.70 6.33 44.28
N THR A 750 -6.51 5.77 44.14
CA THR A 750 -5.77 5.13 45.25
C THR A 750 -5.40 6.14 46.33
N VAL A 751 -5.00 7.36 45.92
CA VAL A 751 -4.73 8.49 46.84
C VAL A 751 -6.00 8.90 47.57
N ALA A 752 -7.13 9.07 46.88
CA ALA A 752 -8.41 9.43 47.49
C ALA A 752 -8.88 8.39 48.52
N CYS A 753 -8.70 7.07 48.23
CA CYS A 753 -9.04 6.01 49.18
C CYS A 753 -8.10 5.94 50.42
N ARG A 754 -6.88 6.47 50.32
CA ARG A 754 -5.88 6.44 51.37
C ARG A 754 -5.65 7.82 52.05
N THR A 755 -6.53 8.78 51.82
CA THR A 755 -6.35 10.15 52.33
C THR A 755 -6.22 10.17 53.86
N SER A 756 -7.01 9.41 54.62
CA SER A 756 -6.92 9.27 56.06
C SER A 756 -5.60 8.62 56.52
N GLU A 757 -5.15 7.52 55.87
CA GLU A 757 -3.85 6.87 56.15
C GLU A 757 -2.68 7.83 55.88
N ILE A 758 -2.74 8.59 54.76
CA ILE A 758 -1.75 9.60 54.41
C ILE A 758 -1.76 10.73 55.43
N GLY A 759 -2.93 11.19 55.84
CA GLY A 759 -3.10 12.20 56.88
C GLY A 759 -2.49 11.80 58.23
N VAL A 760 -2.73 10.56 58.68
CA VAL A 760 -2.12 10.00 59.90
C VAL A 760 -0.59 9.99 59.80
N ARG A 761 -0.03 9.50 58.68
CA ARG A 761 1.41 9.49 58.47
C ARG A 761 2.03 10.89 58.46
N MET A 762 1.35 11.87 57.86
CA MET A 762 1.82 13.25 57.87
C MET A 762 1.73 13.86 59.28
N ALA A 763 0.66 13.57 60.05
CA ALA A 763 0.53 14.00 61.41
C ALA A 763 1.61 13.39 62.35
N LEU A 764 2.12 12.17 62.02
CA LEU A 764 3.22 11.50 62.68
C LEU A 764 4.63 11.94 62.18
N GLY A 765 4.71 12.97 61.32
CA GLY A 765 5.96 13.58 60.86
C GLY A 765 6.54 12.98 59.58
N ALA A 766 5.75 12.29 58.77
CA ALA A 766 6.23 11.82 57.44
C ALA A 766 6.47 13.01 56.51
N ASP A 767 7.65 13.05 55.89
CA ASP A 767 8.02 14.06 54.92
C ASP A 767 7.22 13.91 53.61
N ARG A 768 6.91 15.06 52.96
CA ARG A 768 6.18 15.10 51.70
C ARG A 768 6.83 14.24 50.62
N LEU A 769 8.16 14.20 50.55
CA LEU A 769 8.90 13.36 49.59
C LEU A 769 8.66 11.86 49.83
N ASN A 770 8.47 11.42 51.07
CA ASN A 770 8.18 10.03 51.36
C ASN A 770 6.77 9.62 50.92
N ILE A 771 5.79 10.52 50.97
CA ILE A 771 4.44 10.30 50.44
C ILE A 771 4.47 10.23 48.90
N VAL A 772 5.15 11.17 48.26
CA VAL A 772 5.34 11.13 46.80
C VAL A 772 6.02 9.83 46.34
N ARG A 773 7.12 9.43 47.03
CA ARG A 773 7.83 8.18 46.73
C ARG A 773 6.95 6.93 46.94
N LEU A 774 6.10 6.91 47.93
CA LEU A 774 5.15 5.82 48.20
C LEU A 774 4.13 5.65 47.05
N VAL A 775 3.57 6.75 46.55
CA VAL A 775 2.60 6.75 45.44
C VAL A 775 3.28 6.34 44.16
N LEU A 776 4.44 6.93 43.83
CA LEU A 776 5.20 6.62 42.65
C LEU A 776 5.66 5.16 42.59
N ARG A 777 6.14 4.61 43.74
CA ARG A 777 6.54 3.20 43.84
C ARG A 777 5.41 2.24 43.48
N GLY A 778 4.17 2.57 43.91
CA GLY A 778 2.98 1.78 43.56
C GLY A 778 2.67 1.77 42.08
N ALA A 779 2.75 2.95 41.44
CA ALA A 779 2.54 3.11 40.03
C ALA A 779 3.63 2.41 39.20
N PHE A 780 4.92 2.64 39.53
CA PHE A 780 6.04 2.00 38.84
C PHE A 780 6.05 0.47 38.95
N LEU A 781 5.58 -0.10 40.06
CA LEU A 781 5.47 -1.55 40.23
C LEU A 781 4.47 -2.14 39.21
N LEU A 782 3.32 -1.48 39.02
CA LEU A 782 2.32 -1.93 38.04
C LEU A 782 2.87 -1.84 36.60
N VAL A 783 3.56 -0.76 36.29
CA VAL A 783 4.19 -0.59 34.97
C VAL A 783 5.30 -1.63 34.77
N ALA A 784 6.15 -1.89 35.78
CA ALA A 784 7.19 -2.91 35.71
C ALA A 784 6.63 -4.32 35.43
N VAL A 785 5.53 -4.68 36.10
CA VAL A 785 4.83 -5.95 35.83
C VAL A 785 4.26 -5.95 34.40
N GLY A 786 3.69 -4.83 33.94
CA GLY A 786 3.21 -4.66 32.57
C GLY A 786 4.33 -4.81 31.54
N LEU A 787 5.52 -4.24 31.81
CA LEU A 787 6.70 -4.38 30.96
C LEU A 787 7.20 -5.84 30.90
N LEU A 788 7.25 -6.54 32.04
CA LEU A 788 7.64 -7.96 32.09
C LEU A 788 6.74 -8.85 31.22
N ILE A 789 5.46 -8.56 31.15
CA ILE A 789 4.50 -9.26 30.28
C ILE A 789 4.58 -8.72 28.85
N GLY A 790 4.75 -7.42 28.70
CA GLY A 790 4.74 -6.73 27.39
C GLY A 790 5.95 -7.04 26.54
N ILE A 791 7.15 -7.24 27.13
CA ILE A 791 8.39 -7.54 26.37
C ILE A 791 8.25 -8.83 25.55
N PRO A 792 7.88 -9.99 26.14
CA PRO A 792 7.68 -11.21 25.34
C PRO A 792 6.60 -11.05 24.26
N LEU A 793 5.50 -10.36 24.58
CA LEU A 793 4.43 -10.10 23.61
C LEU A 793 4.92 -9.21 22.47
N ALA A 794 5.69 -8.17 22.74
CA ALA A 794 6.26 -7.27 21.74
C ALA A 794 7.28 -7.98 20.84
N ILE A 795 8.10 -8.88 21.38
CA ILE A 795 9.00 -9.73 20.60
C ILE A 795 8.19 -10.67 19.69
N GLY A 796 7.11 -11.25 20.20
CA GLY A 796 6.19 -12.08 19.41
C GLY A 796 5.54 -11.30 18.26
N ALA A 797 5.04 -10.10 18.54
CA ALA A 797 4.49 -9.21 17.52
C ALA A 797 5.55 -8.80 16.48
N GLY A 798 6.77 -8.47 16.91
CA GLY A 798 7.88 -8.17 16.01
C GLY A 798 8.25 -9.35 15.08
N ARG A 799 8.16 -10.60 15.58
CA ARG A 799 8.36 -11.79 14.74
C ARG A 799 7.25 -11.99 13.71
N LEU A 800 6.00 -11.72 14.06
CA LEU A 800 4.87 -11.77 13.11
C LEU A 800 5.00 -10.73 11.99
N MET A 801 5.68 -9.62 12.28
CA MET A 801 5.94 -8.54 11.31
C MET A 801 7.31 -8.66 10.62
N ALA A 802 8.07 -9.73 10.87
CA ALA A 802 9.46 -9.86 10.41
C ALA A 802 9.60 -9.71 8.88
N ALA A 803 8.62 -10.19 8.11
CA ALA A 803 8.59 -10.05 6.65
C ALA A 803 8.46 -8.59 6.16
N GLN A 804 8.07 -7.66 7.02
CA GLN A 804 7.95 -6.23 6.71
C GLN A 804 9.08 -5.38 7.33
N LEU A 805 10.05 -6.02 7.97
CA LEU A 805 11.17 -5.33 8.60
C LEU A 805 12.41 -5.45 7.70
N PHE A 806 12.98 -4.33 7.32
CA PHE A 806 14.20 -4.25 6.53
C PHE A 806 15.41 -3.97 7.41
N GLU A 807 16.41 -4.85 7.38
CA GLU A 807 17.69 -4.75 8.08
C GLU A 807 17.57 -4.41 9.60
N ILE A 808 16.45 -4.82 10.23
CA ILE A 808 16.27 -4.67 11.67
C ILE A 808 15.82 -5.99 12.31
N ARG A 809 16.33 -6.27 13.49
CA ARG A 809 15.90 -7.45 14.24
C ARG A 809 14.58 -7.20 14.93
N SER A 810 13.70 -8.20 14.96
CA SER A 810 12.40 -8.15 15.65
C SER A 810 12.48 -7.84 17.17
N TRP A 811 13.67 -7.83 17.73
CA TRP A 811 13.95 -7.54 19.14
C TRP A 811 15.06 -6.48 19.29
N ASP A 812 15.11 -5.48 18.43
CA ASP A 812 16.14 -4.44 18.46
C ASP A 812 16.20 -3.73 19.81
N PRO A 813 17.37 -3.76 20.52
CA PRO A 813 17.48 -3.24 21.88
C PRO A 813 17.31 -1.72 21.98
N HIS A 814 17.62 -0.97 20.93
CA HIS A 814 17.46 0.49 20.92
C HIS A 814 15.98 0.86 20.86
N VAL A 815 15.20 0.20 20.00
CA VAL A 815 13.75 0.41 19.88
C VAL A 815 13.06 0.03 21.20
N PHE A 816 13.40 -1.14 21.76
CA PHE A 816 12.82 -1.58 23.03
C PHE A 816 13.23 -0.67 24.20
N GLY A 817 14.50 -0.27 24.27
CA GLY A 817 15.01 0.66 25.27
C GLY A 817 14.28 2.00 25.22
N PHE A 818 14.11 2.58 24.04
CA PHE A 818 13.36 3.82 23.85
C PHE A 818 11.88 3.67 24.24
N SER A 819 11.22 2.59 23.84
CA SER A 819 9.81 2.32 24.15
C SER A 819 9.59 2.16 25.67
N ILE A 820 10.48 1.46 26.37
CA ILE A 820 10.45 1.31 27.84
C ILE A 820 10.66 2.65 28.52
N LEU A 821 11.64 3.45 28.08
CA LEU A 821 11.92 4.78 28.64
C LEU A 821 10.74 5.73 28.41
N ALA A 822 10.15 5.74 27.21
CA ALA A 822 8.99 6.57 26.88
C ALA A 822 7.79 6.23 27.76
N LEU A 823 7.49 4.93 27.93
CA LEU A 823 6.39 4.49 28.78
C LEU A 823 6.68 4.77 30.26
N GLY A 824 7.93 4.61 30.72
CA GLY A 824 8.36 4.95 32.08
C GLY A 824 8.24 6.45 32.38
N ALA A 825 8.66 7.30 31.45
CA ALA A 825 8.53 8.75 31.54
C ALA A 825 7.04 9.18 31.57
N CYS A 826 6.22 8.57 30.73
CA CYS A 826 4.78 8.79 30.69
C CYS A 826 4.10 8.37 32.00
N ALA A 827 4.50 7.25 32.60
CA ALA A 827 4.01 6.77 33.91
C ALA A 827 4.41 7.73 35.02
N ALA A 828 5.65 8.23 35.02
CA ALA A 828 6.10 9.25 35.98
C ALA A 828 5.23 10.52 35.85
N ALA A 829 5.06 11.06 34.65
CA ALA A 829 4.26 12.26 34.41
C ALA A 829 2.80 12.10 34.87
N ALA A 830 2.17 10.96 34.56
CA ALA A 830 0.80 10.64 34.94
C ALA A 830 0.62 10.51 36.46
N SER A 831 1.66 10.09 37.20
CA SER A 831 1.59 9.82 38.65
C SER A 831 2.03 11.01 39.51
N ILE A 832 2.78 11.98 38.95
CA ILE A 832 3.30 13.14 39.69
C ILE A 832 2.17 14.01 40.22
N LEU A 833 1.13 14.33 39.42
CA LEU A 833 0.03 15.18 39.83
C LEU A 833 -0.74 14.60 41.02
N PRO A 834 -1.22 13.34 41.00
CA PRO A 834 -1.86 12.73 42.16
C PRO A 834 -0.93 12.61 43.38
N ALA A 835 0.37 12.33 43.16
CA ALA A 835 1.33 12.23 44.26
C ALA A 835 1.56 13.58 44.94
N HIS A 836 1.63 14.67 44.18
CA HIS A 836 1.74 16.02 44.71
C HIS A 836 0.47 16.44 45.48
N GLN A 837 -0.72 16.12 44.94
CA GLN A 837 -1.99 16.34 45.66
C GLN A 837 -2.05 15.60 46.98
N ALA A 838 -1.59 14.33 47.03
CA ALA A 838 -1.46 13.53 48.22
C ALA A 838 -0.53 14.18 49.25
N ALA A 839 0.62 14.71 48.83
CA ALA A 839 1.62 15.36 49.69
C ALA A 839 1.21 16.77 50.18
N SER A 840 0.20 17.40 49.56
CA SER A 840 -0.33 18.71 49.92
C SER A 840 -1.62 18.65 50.76
N THR A 841 -2.10 17.43 51.09
CA THR A 841 -3.31 17.25 51.91
C THR A 841 -3.08 17.76 53.31
N ASP A 842 -3.99 18.62 53.85
CA ASP A 842 -3.94 19.13 55.23
C ASP A 842 -4.29 18.00 56.21
N PRO A 843 -3.38 17.61 57.12
CA PRO A 843 -3.61 16.52 58.08
C PRO A 843 -4.87 16.73 58.95
N LEU A 844 -5.19 17.98 59.30
CA LEU A 844 -6.36 18.32 60.12
C LEU A 844 -7.68 18.12 59.34
N LYS A 845 -7.67 18.40 58.05
CA LYS A 845 -8.85 18.15 57.21
C LYS A 845 -9.03 16.65 56.91
N ALA A 846 -7.91 15.91 56.72
CA ALA A 846 -7.91 14.48 56.49
C ALA A 846 -8.43 13.63 57.66
N LEU A 847 -8.28 14.13 58.90
CA LEU A 847 -8.78 13.49 60.14
C LEU A 847 -10.19 13.93 60.51
N ARG A 848 -10.73 15.04 59.94
CA ARG A 848 -12.09 15.56 60.20
C ARG A 848 -13.16 15.05 59.25
N THR A 849 -12.79 14.25 58.26
CA THR A 849 -13.71 13.67 57.26
C THR A 849 -14.28 12.31 57.70
N ASP A 850 -14.59 12.15 59.03
CA ASP A 850 -15.44 11.07 59.52
C ASP A 850 -16.91 11.51 59.57
#